data_d17be49d0c9ad975bdd6493a21bfcbff
#
_entry.id   d17be49d0c9ad975bdd6493a21bfcbff
#
_cell.length_a   1.000
_cell.length_b   1.000
_cell.length_c   1.000
_cell.angle_alpha   90.00
_cell.angle_beta   90.00
_cell.angle_gamma   90.00
#
_symmetry.space_group_name_H-M   'P 1'
#
loop_
_entity.id
_entity.type
_entity.pdbx_description
1 polymer ?
#
loop_
_entity_poly.entity_id
_entity_poly.type
_entity_poly.pdbx_seq_one_letter_code
_entity_poly.pdbx_strand_id
1 'polypeptide(L)'
;MSEIDYQGRLEFITTGKIYGWLVNKTRPEMDCLVDLYVNGWFMGTHPCNEYHEALASLPGHKGFGVFNIPLPQDMLGMEDCVVDVRIHGTATSIPNSPIVTNLHRAVIDTALSGMTPDRKTLCRTALAETLNLTKRARNRLEDPRLTRSAPGYEEAELTVGAFLAHQRYRLDAARDFHLRSAADLLRFLVRHADRFNLADHAWCPLPADVAAFLASGEEDSAGLFGSRLLAEYKEQVLGTAGRPTGAAELCKLVHWMFGEARLPKAALAAEHADYLNGPAGLTVEGGGTVGHGLLSRFYAEMHAMDEALGGKLALRDDKALFVILLSISLWLVRWNLDDLFLPPAVRALFDRRIQHAGREWSGLGYFFSFLDVPGAESLTLDSLRRRQEAAAVTHDAGQGGGAVPKGGVNLFGYFDGSTGISRNALFSREILTAAGVPVAMPPLVLPQHHATESLHPVNLIHFGIIGAPGDMVNHGMERFAGAYNIGFFLWETSLPPRSSLLTLDLMDEIWTLSDFCAQGLARHFRGPIHVVPNCVDERAAAPADGAGPGADGAGWRGERPFTFYFCFDARSWYTRKNPLAAARAFQLAFPAGDPSCGEVRLLLRIRYRASSRSIADTAHRLQLDRLARLDPRIVIRDQDLPYAQSLAEMRNCDCYVSLHRAEGFGYTMAEAMMMGKPVIASRYSANLDYMTDRTGFLVGGCERFIEPDEYIDVTPGAAWFEPDVAAAAEAMRRVRFDEAEARRRAAAGQEHVRRTLNRKAVQELYVTRLNAAHAAVRKQG
;
A
#
# COMPACT_ATOMS: atom_id res chain seq x y z
N MET A 1 62.52 -0.12 38.71
CA MET A 1 61.09 0.32 38.77
C MET A 1 60.42 -0.44 37.61
N SER A 2 59.48 -1.34 37.91
CA SER A 2 58.73 -2.02 36.86
C SER A 2 57.95 -0.96 36.05
N GLU A 3 58.10 -1.00 34.72
CA GLU A 3 57.39 -0.14 33.80
C GLU A 3 55.89 -0.28 34.07
N ILE A 4 55.25 0.83 34.39
CA ILE A 4 53.80 0.86 34.72
C ILE A 4 53.08 0.80 33.36
N ASP A 5 52.32 -0.25 33.14
CA ASP A 5 51.55 -0.45 31.91
C ASP A 5 50.15 0.19 32.07
N TYR A 6 49.89 1.23 31.28
CA TYR A 6 48.59 1.89 31.20
C TYR A 6 47.82 1.48 29.95
N GLN A 7 46.53 1.33 30.07
CA GLN A 7 45.62 1.16 28.95
C GLN A 7 44.52 2.22 29.05
N GLY A 8 44.24 2.88 27.95
CA GLY A 8 43.20 3.91 27.91
C GLY A 8 43.11 4.54 26.54
N ARG A 9 42.19 5.42 26.37
CA ARG A 9 42.05 6.25 25.18
C ARG A 9 41.11 7.43 25.42
N LEU A 10 41.33 8.47 24.62
CA LEU A 10 40.37 9.55 24.46
C LEU A 10 39.24 9.04 23.55
N GLU A 11 38.00 9.06 24.04
CA GLU A 11 36.84 8.56 23.28
C GLU A 11 36.25 9.66 22.42
N PHE A 12 35.92 10.79 23.01
CA PHE A 12 35.31 11.91 22.30
C PHE A 12 35.43 13.23 23.09
N ILE A 13 35.28 14.32 22.34
CA ILE A 13 35.17 15.68 22.88
C ILE A 13 33.77 16.20 22.52
N THR A 14 33.05 16.64 23.54
CA THR A 14 31.69 17.18 23.38
C THR A 14 31.65 18.66 23.73
N THR A 15 30.49 19.30 23.55
CA THR A 15 30.24 20.72 23.86
C THR A 15 30.48 21.18 25.29
N GLY A 16 31.05 20.45 26.08
CA GLY A 16 31.32 20.86 27.44
C GLY A 16 32.25 19.91 28.15
N LYS A 17 32.61 18.80 27.49
CA LYS A 17 33.34 17.74 28.18
C LYS A 17 34.27 16.99 27.25
N ILE A 18 35.42 16.60 27.79
CA ILE A 18 36.38 15.67 27.23
C ILE A 18 36.16 14.35 27.93
N TYR A 19 35.82 13.30 27.19
CA TYR A 19 35.49 11.99 27.73
C TYR A 19 36.46 10.91 27.24
N GLY A 20 36.92 10.10 28.17
CA GLY A 20 37.82 8.99 27.89
C GLY A 20 38.04 8.13 29.14
N TRP A 21 38.94 7.18 29.03
CA TRP A 21 39.27 6.31 30.14
C TRP A 21 40.77 5.98 30.17
N LEU A 22 41.29 5.73 31.40
CA LEU A 22 42.62 5.28 31.64
C LEU A 22 42.66 4.35 32.84
N VAL A 23 43.27 3.20 32.70
CA VAL A 23 43.46 2.20 33.75
C VAL A 23 44.90 1.77 33.83
N ASN A 24 45.37 1.44 35.03
CA ASN A 24 46.68 0.90 35.28
C ASN A 24 46.60 -0.64 35.31
N LYS A 25 47.16 -1.31 34.30
CA LYS A 25 47.13 -2.79 34.22
C LYS A 25 48.01 -3.48 35.26
N THR A 26 49.08 -2.81 35.69
CA THR A 26 50.01 -3.38 36.66
C THR A 26 49.43 -3.28 38.08
N ARG A 27 48.62 -2.25 38.35
CA ARG A 27 47.98 -2.02 39.65
C ARG A 27 46.53 -1.54 39.43
N PRO A 28 45.61 -2.48 39.16
CA PRO A 28 44.24 -2.13 38.83
C PRO A 28 43.45 -1.42 39.92
N GLU A 29 43.93 -1.47 41.14
CA GLU A 29 43.35 -0.79 42.31
C GLU A 29 43.76 0.69 42.46
N MET A 30 44.74 1.16 41.68
CA MET A 30 45.19 2.54 41.77
C MET A 30 44.36 3.48 40.92
N ASP A 31 43.97 4.59 41.50
CA ASP A 31 43.33 5.69 40.78
C ASP A 31 44.29 6.29 39.75
N CYS A 32 43.83 6.45 38.52
CA CYS A 32 44.59 7.10 37.45
C CYS A 32 44.24 8.58 37.38
N LEU A 33 45.24 9.39 37.00
CA LEU A 33 45.09 10.80 36.73
C LEU A 33 45.51 11.11 35.30
N VAL A 34 44.88 12.09 34.69
CA VAL A 34 45.25 12.64 33.37
C VAL A 34 45.48 14.13 33.45
N ASP A 35 46.44 14.60 32.65
CA ASP A 35 46.73 16.03 32.48
C ASP A 35 46.13 16.52 31.16
N LEU A 36 45.34 17.57 31.22
CA LEU A 36 44.75 18.22 30.06
C LEU A 36 45.64 19.37 29.56
N TYR A 37 45.94 19.36 28.27
CA TYR A 37 46.57 20.45 27.55
C TYR A 37 45.67 20.91 26.39
N VAL A 38 45.58 22.21 26.18
CA VAL A 38 44.88 22.77 25.01
C VAL A 38 45.81 23.77 24.34
N ASN A 39 46.07 23.60 23.05
CA ASN A 39 47.06 24.39 22.28
C ASN A 39 48.43 24.44 22.96
N GLY A 40 48.80 23.35 23.66
CA GLY A 40 50.05 23.25 24.39
C GLY A 40 50.05 23.85 25.78
N TRP A 41 48.99 24.53 26.21
CA TRP A 41 48.84 25.08 27.56
C TRP A 41 48.27 24.06 28.52
N PHE A 42 48.90 23.88 29.67
CA PHE A 42 48.39 23.02 30.74
C PHE A 42 47.11 23.61 31.36
N MET A 43 46.03 22.86 31.36
CA MET A 43 44.72 23.30 31.84
C MET A 43 44.32 22.71 33.17
N GLY A 44 44.96 21.63 33.60
CA GLY A 44 44.70 20.99 34.89
C GLY A 44 44.90 19.49 34.87
N THR A 45 44.91 18.89 36.08
CA THR A 45 44.96 17.46 36.30
C THR A 45 43.59 16.96 36.75
N HIS A 46 43.13 15.87 36.18
CA HIS A 46 41.78 15.34 36.40
C HIS A 46 41.83 13.86 36.78
N PRO A 47 40.97 13.42 37.72
CA PRO A 47 40.91 12.02 38.13
C PRO A 47 40.09 11.15 37.11
N CYS A 48 40.50 9.90 36.96
CA CYS A 48 39.78 8.87 36.23
C CYS A 48 38.94 8.03 37.21
N ASN A 49 37.92 8.63 37.80
CA ASN A 49 37.18 8.08 38.93
C ASN A 49 35.70 7.82 38.67
N GLU A 50 35.25 7.95 37.43
CA GLU A 50 33.88 7.56 37.07
C GLU A 50 33.80 6.09 36.72
N TYR A 51 32.65 5.46 37.05
CA TYR A 51 32.39 4.03 36.84
C TYR A 51 31.87 3.76 35.43
N HIS A 52 32.37 2.67 34.83
CA HIS A 52 31.83 2.15 33.59
C HIS A 52 31.83 0.60 33.60
N GLU A 53 30.71 0.01 33.26
CA GLU A 53 30.49 -1.43 33.32
C GLU A 53 31.52 -2.26 32.48
N ALA A 54 31.89 -1.74 31.30
CA ALA A 54 32.88 -2.40 30.46
C ALA A 54 34.27 -2.47 31.12
N LEU A 55 34.64 -1.52 31.97
CA LEU A 55 35.91 -1.55 32.73
C LEU A 55 35.86 -2.54 33.90
N ALA A 56 34.69 -2.78 34.46
CA ALA A 56 34.49 -3.80 35.49
C ALA A 56 34.68 -5.23 34.99
N SER A 57 34.61 -5.44 33.67
CA SER A 57 34.89 -6.74 33.06
C SER A 57 36.39 -7.04 32.91
N LEU A 58 37.26 -6.06 33.14
CA LEU A 58 38.71 -6.26 33.08
C LEU A 58 39.23 -7.00 34.35
N PRO A 59 40.16 -7.96 34.22
CA PRO A 59 40.65 -8.73 35.33
C PRO A 59 41.21 -7.88 36.46
N GLY A 60 40.66 -7.98 37.68
CA GLY A 60 41.11 -7.26 38.87
C GLY A 60 40.67 -5.80 38.96
N HIS A 61 39.91 -5.30 37.99
CA HIS A 61 39.47 -3.91 37.92
C HIS A 61 38.08 -3.70 38.54
N LYS A 62 37.88 -2.64 39.28
CA LYS A 62 36.62 -2.29 39.96
C LYS A 62 35.62 -1.52 39.08
N GLY A 63 35.96 -1.23 37.83
CA GLY A 63 35.12 -0.48 36.90
C GLY A 63 35.33 1.04 36.93
N PHE A 64 36.20 1.58 37.80
CA PHE A 64 36.50 3.00 37.89
C PHE A 64 37.76 3.33 37.07
N GLY A 65 37.64 4.20 36.09
CA GLY A 65 38.79 4.55 35.21
C GLY A 65 38.40 5.58 34.17
N VAL A 66 37.17 6.03 34.19
CA VAL A 66 36.65 7.04 33.24
C VAL A 66 36.96 8.43 33.77
N PHE A 67 37.38 9.31 32.88
CA PHE A 67 37.49 10.75 33.13
C PHE A 67 36.46 11.51 32.30
N ASN A 68 35.90 12.54 32.89
CA ASN A 68 34.89 13.40 32.29
C ASN A 68 35.28 14.86 32.64
N ILE A 69 36.09 15.46 31.80
CA ILE A 69 36.71 16.75 32.07
C ILE A 69 35.84 17.85 31.47
N PRO A 70 35.34 18.81 32.26
CA PRO A 70 34.64 19.97 31.72
C PRO A 70 35.59 20.82 30.87
N LEU A 71 35.16 21.19 29.66
CA LEU A 71 35.89 22.12 28.83
C LEU A 71 35.77 23.55 29.42
N PRO A 72 36.87 24.27 29.52
CA PRO A 72 36.83 25.70 29.91
C PRO A 72 36.00 26.50 28.90
N GLN A 73 35.08 27.32 29.42
CA GLN A 73 34.07 28.02 28.60
C GLN A 73 34.66 28.99 27.57
N ASP A 74 35.75 29.61 27.87
CA ASP A 74 36.49 30.57 27.03
C ASP A 74 37.13 29.94 25.80
N MET A 75 37.26 28.62 25.77
CA MET A 75 37.82 27.85 24.66
C MET A 75 36.83 27.45 23.61
N LEU A 76 35.58 27.50 23.93
CA LEU A 76 34.49 27.07 23.03
C LEU A 76 34.28 28.01 21.85
N GLY A 77 34.96 29.16 21.77
CA GLY A 77 34.95 30.08 20.62
C GLY A 77 36.12 29.94 19.66
N MET A 78 37.05 29.01 19.89
CA MET A 78 38.22 28.82 19.03
C MET A 78 37.92 27.94 17.84
N GLU A 79 38.25 28.37 16.63
CA GLU A 79 37.97 27.64 15.39
C GLU A 79 38.75 26.33 15.27
N ASP A 80 40.02 26.30 15.70
CA ASP A 80 40.82 25.08 15.74
C ASP A 80 41.63 25.04 17.05
N CYS A 81 41.48 23.97 17.82
CA CYS A 81 42.30 23.71 18.98
C CYS A 81 42.82 22.28 18.99
N VAL A 82 44.05 22.18 19.48
CA VAL A 82 44.71 20.89 19.77
C VAL A 82 44.45 20.54 21.21
N VAL A 83 43.63 19.53 21.45
CA VAL A 83 43.35 18.98 22.78
C VAL A 83 44.24 17.76 22.99
N ASP A 84 45.11 17.81 24.00
CA ASP A 84 46.04 16.76 24.33
C ASP A 84 45.80 16.28 25.78
N VAL A 85 45.45 15.02 25.94
CA VAL A 85 45.28 14.40 27.25
C VAL A 85 46.44 13.43 27.49
N ARG A 86 47.21 13.69 28.54
CA ARG A 86 48.41 12.92 28.87
C ARG A 86 48.23 12.15 30.16
N ILE A 87 49.00 11.07 30.31
CA ILE A 87 49.12 10.38 31.58
C ILE A 87 49.81 11.31 32.56
N HIS A 88 49.21 11.53 33.72
CA HIS A 88 49.70 12.48 34.73
C HIS A 88 51.18 12.26 35.09
N GLY A 89 51.91 13.37 35.11
CA GLY A 89 53.35 13.40 35.43
C GLY A 89 54.26 12.80 34.33
N THR A 90 53.72 12.56 33.14
CA THR A 90 54.47 12.07 31.98
C THR A 90 54.29 12.97 30.75
N ALA A 91 55.14 12.83 29.75
CA ALA A 91 54.96 13.48 28.46
C ALA A 91 54.11 12.61 27.46
N THR A 92 53.59 11.49 27.94
CA THR A 92 52.90 10.51 27.07
C THR A 92 51.44 10.84 26.94
N SER A 93 51.01 11.15 25.74
CA SER A 93 49.57 11.29 25.40
C SER A 93 48.89 9.92 25.42
N ILE A 94 47.65 9.87 25.88
CA ILE A 94 46.86 8.65 25.81
C ILE A 94 46.46 8.39 24.34
N PRO A 95 46.15 7.13 23.93
CA PRO A 95 45.66 6.83 22.58
C PRO A 95 44.49 7.73 22.16
N ASN A 96 44.45 8.09 20.89
CA ASN A 96 43.55 9.08 20.28
C ASN A 96 43.78 10.53 20.73
N SER A 97 44.87 10.82 21.41
CA SER A 97 45.30 12.16 21.81
C SER A 97 46.76 12.37 21.30
N PRO A 98 47.14 13.55 20.86
CA PRO A 98 46.32 14.76 20.73
C PRO A 98 45.32 14.71 19.59
N ILE A 99 44.19 15.40 19.77
CA ILE A 99 43.17 15.55 18.74
C ILE A 99 43.07 17.02 18.32
N VAL A 100 43.09 17.30 17.03
CA VAL A 100 42.76 18.61 16.50
C VAL A 100 41.26 18.69 16.35
N THR A 101 40.62 19.57 17.07
CA THR A 101 39.18 19.72 17.05
C THR A 101 38.78 21.17 16.77
N ASN A 102 37.80 21.30 15.89
CA ASN A 102 37.07 22.54 15.78
C ASN A 102 35.96 22.51 16.83
N LEU A 103 35.94 23.45 17.76
CA LEU A 103 34.98 23.44 18.86
C LEU A 103 33.54 23.68 18.37
N HIS A 104 33.33 24.38 17.25
CA HIS A 104 32.03 24.40 16.60
C HIS A 104 31.63 23.01 16.15
N ARG A 105 32.57 22.24 15.58
CA ARG A 105 32.34 20.84 15.23
C ARG A 105 32.02 20.00 16.47
N ALA A 106 32.68 20.19 17.59
CA ALA A 106 32.40 19.51 18.85
C ALA A 106 30.98 19.79 19.37
N VAL A 107 30.48 21.01 19.21
CA VAL A 107 29.10 21.40 19.53
C VAL A 107 28.11 20.59 18.62
N ILE A 108 28.41 20.53 17.34
CA ILE A 108 27.59 19.82 16.38
C ILE A 108 27.66 18.31 16.60
N ASP A 109 28.85 17.75 16.78
CA ASP A 109 29.04 16.33 17.07
C ASP A 109 28.34 15.93 18.39
N THR A 110 28.26 16.83 19.37
CA THR A 110 27.48 16.61 20.59
C THR A 110 26.00 16.60 20.34
N ALA A 111 25.49 17.55 19.59
CA ALA A 111 24.08 17.58 19.19
C ALA A 111 23.73 16.35 18.39
N LEU A 112 24.62 15.91 17.48
CA LEU A 112 24.47 14.71 16.72
C LEU A 112 24.67 13.41 17.51
N SER A 113 25.57 13.40 18.51
CA SER A 113 25.78 12.22 19.38
C SER A 113 24.67 12.03 20.39
N GLY A 114 23.98 13.07 20.79
CA GLY A 114 22.74 13.01 21.56
C GLY A 114 21.57 12.46 20.80
N MET A 115 21.66 12.36 19.46
CA MET A 115 20.66 11.70 18.63
C MET A 115 20.89 10.19 18.64
N THR A 116 19.82 9.42 18.79
CA THR A 116 19.88 7.98 18.61
C THR A 116 20.36 7.64 17.18
N PRO A 117 21.01 6.48 16.96
CA PRO A 117 21.42 6.03 15.62
C PRO A 117 20.28 6.10 14.60
N ASP A 118 19.08 5.72 15.00
CA ASP A 118 17.88 5.77 14.15
C ASP A 118 17.51 7.21 13.77
N ARG A 119 17.68 8.15 14.70
CA ARG A 119 17.39 9.56 14.46
C ARG A 119 18.42 10.21 13.52
N LYS A 120 19.72 9.87 13.66
CA LYS A 120 20.76 10.28 12.69
C LYS A 120 20.49 9.75 11.30
N THR A 121 20.14 8.48 11.21
CA THR A 121 19.77 7.81 9.94
C THR A 121 18.54 8.47 9.34
N LEU A 122 17.52 8.75 10.16
CA LEU A 122 16.32 9.45 9.73
C LEU A 122 16.62 10.85 9.18
N CYS A 123 17.49 11.63 9.85
CA CYS A 123 17.90 12.96 9.38
C CYS A 123 18.70 12.88 8.07
N ARG A 124 19.63 11.93 7.95
CA ARG A 124 20.39 11.70 6.71
C ARG A 124 19.48 11.28 5.56
N THR A 125 18.53 10.38 5.81
CA THR A 125 17.56 9.91 4.82
C THR A 125 16.65 11.05 4.39
N ALA A 126 16.08 11.81 5.33
CA ALA A 126 15.22 12.95 5.02
C ALA A 126 15.96 14.02 4.21
N LEU A 127 17.24 14.28 4.56
CA LEU A 127 18.09 15.22 3.84
C LEU A 127 18.39 14.72 2.41
N ALA A 128 18.76 13.45 2.27
CA ALA A 128 19.02 12.83 0.98
C ALA A 128 17.75 12.78 0.10
N GLU A 129 16.61 12.45 0.68
CA GLU A 129 15.31 12.49 0.00
C GLU A 129 14.96 13.90 -0.44
N THR A 130 15.15 14.90 0.45
CA THR A 130 14.91 16.30 0.13
C THR A 130 15.80 16.78 -1.02
N LEU A 131 17.06 16.37 -1.05
CA LEU A 131 18.00 16.70 -2.14
C LEU A 131 17.69 15.94 -3.44
N ASN A 132 17.17 14.73 -3.36
CA ASN A 132 16.81 13.92 -4.53
C ASN A 132 15.41 14.23 -5.09
N LEU A 133 14.55 14.88 -4.33
CA LEU A 133 13.18 15.24 -4.74
C LEU A 133 13.17 16.11 -6.02
N THR A 134 14.20 16.90 -6.27
CA THR A 134 14.31 17.70 -7.51
C THR A 134 14.44 16.85 -8.78
N LYS A 135 15.00 15.64 -8.71
CA LYS A 135 15.04 14.70 -9.84
C LYS A 135 13.70 13.98 -10.05
N ARG A 136 12.96 13.72 -8.98
CA ARG A 136 11.72 12.96 -8.99
C ARG A 136 10.46 13.82 -9.16
N ALA A 137 10.50 15.09 -8.80
CA ALA A 137 9.38 16.02 -9.01
C ALA A 137 9.00 16.19 -10.51
N ARG A 138 9.92 15.90 -11.43
CA ARG A 138 9.63 15.90 -12.88
C ARG A 138 8.74 14.75 -13.34
N ASN A 139 8.62 13.67 -12.56
CA ASN A 139 7.81 12.50 -12.87
C ASN A 139 6.55 12.43 -11.99
N ARG A 140 6.20 13.50 -11.31
CA ARG A 140 4.96 13.55 -10.55
C ARG A 140 3.79 13.74 -11.48
N LEU A 141 2.88 12.85 -11.33
CA LEU A 141 1.66 12.76 -12.08
C LEU A 141 0.66 13.78 -11.55
N GLU A 142 0.55 14.87 -12.23
CA GLU A 142 -0.70 15.61 -12.27
C GLU A 142 -1.63 14.91 -13.27
N ASP A 143 -2.06 13.71 -12.92
CA ASP A 143 -3.16 13.12 -13.64
C ASP A 143 -4.44 13.87 -13.19
N PRO A 144 -5.07 14.67 -14.08
CA PRO A 144 -6.26 15.44 -13.72
C PRO A 144 -7.39 14.53 -13.21
N ARG A 145 -7.34 13.22 -13.50
CA ARG A 145 -8.25 12.23 -12.96
C ARG A 145 -8.09 12.06 -11.45
N LEU A 146 -6.90 12.28 -10.90
CA LEU A 146 -6.60 12.10 -9.47
C LEU A 146 -6.93 13.33 -8.62
N THR A 147 -7.08 14.49 -9.22
CA THR A 147 -7.36 15.77 -8.53
C THR A 147 -8.83 16.12 -8.46
N ARG A 148 -9.69 15.41 -9.20
CA ARG A 148 -11.15 15.59 -9.16
C ARG A 148 -11.79 14.76 -8.05
N SER A 149 -13.06 15.03 -7.76
CA SER A 149 -13.84 14.22 -6.84
C SER A 149 -13.90 12.76 -7.27
N ALA A 150 -13.81 11.84 -6.30
CA ALA A 150 -13.89 10.42 -6.57
C ALA A 150 -15.32 10.03 -7.00
N PRO A 151 -15.51 9.41 -8.17
CA PRO A 151 -16.84 9.01 -8.63
C PRO A 151 -17.56 8.10 -7.63
N GLY A 152 -18.78 8.49 -7.27
CA GLY A 152 -19.59 7.81 -6.25
C GLY A 152 -19.32 8.24 -4.80
N TYR A 153 -18.40 9.19 -4.60
CA TYR A 153 -18.04 9.75 -3.30
C TYR A 153 -18.04 11.29 -3.32
N GLU A 154 -18.77 11.90 -4.24
CA GLU A 154 -18.87 13.35 -4.40
C GLU A 154 -19.44 14.04 -3.17
N GLU A 155 -20.40 13.39 -2.50
CA GLU A 155 -21.00 13.87 -1.25
C GLU A 155 -20.01 13.90 -0.07
N ALA A 156 -18.95 13.13 -0.16
CA ALA A 156 -17.91 13.06 0.86
C ALA A 156 -16.75 14.05 0.60
N GLU A 157 -16.83 14.83 -0.48
CA GLU A 157 -15.77 15.78 -0.91
C GLU A 157 -14.39 15.11 -1.02
N LEU A 158 -14.38 13.80 -1.35
CA LEU A 158 -13.17 13.02 -1.49
C LEU A 158 -12.57 13.20 -2.87
N THR A 159 -11.29 13.52 -2.90
CA THR A 159 -10.54 13.37 -4.14
C THR A 159 -10.20 11.93 -4.42
N VAL A 160 -9.98 11.63 -5.70
CA VAL A 160 -9.51 10.31 -6.14
C VAL A 160 -8.27 9.90 -5.37
N GLY A 161 -7.35 10.83 -5.14
CA GLY A 161 -6.16 10.54 -4.39
C GLY A 161 -6.37 10.19 -2.93
N ALA A 162 -7.20 10.93 -2.23
CA ALA A 162 -7.56 10.60 -0.85
C ALA A 162 -8.26 9.24 -0.77
N PHE A 163 -9.13 8.92 -1.74
CA PHE A 163 -9.78 7.62 -1.84
C PHE A 163 -8.77 6.49 -2.09
N LEU A 164 -7.80 6.67 -2.99
CA LEU A 164 -6.76 5.68 -3.26
C LEU A 164 -5.88 5.43 -2.04
N ALA A 165 -5.49 6.48 -1.33
CA ALA A 165 -4.78 6.35 -0.07
C ALA A 165 -5.59 5.55 0.95
N HIS A 166 -6.88 5.83 1.09
CA HIS A 166 -7.78 5.05 1.94
C HIS A 166 -7.86 3.57 1.51
N GLN A 167 -7.98 3.29 0.21
CA GLN A 167 -8.07 1.92 -0.30
C GLN A 167 -6.80 1.11 -0.01
N ARG A 168 -5.61 1.72 -0.09
CA ARG A 168 -4.35 1.08 0.25
C ARG A 168 -4.35 0.52 1.67
N TYR A 169 -4.90 1.27 2.63
CA TYR A 169 -4.90 0.93 4.04
C TYR A 169 -6.15 0.17 4.49
N ARG A 170 -7.15 0.04 3.62
CA ARG A 170 -8.41 -0.66 3.93
C ARG A 170 -8.21 -2.14 4.28
N LEU A 171 -7.19 -2.79 3.75
CA LEU A 171 -6.90 -4.20 4.03
C LEU A 171 -6.42 -4.42 5.48
N ASP A 172 -5.78 -3.40 6.08
CA ASP A 172 -5.24 -3.43 7.44
C ASP A 172 -6.14 -2.72 8.45
N ALA A 173 -6.94 -1.76 8.01
CA ALA A 173 -7.91 -1.07 8.86
C ALA A 173 -9.15 -1.96 9.04
N ALA A 174 -9.54 -2.19 10.28
CA ALA A 174 -10.75 -2.91 10.63
C ALA A 174 -11.92 -2.53 9.70
N ARG A 175 -12.70 -3.52 9.33
CA ARG A 175 -13.82 -3.52 8.36
C ARG A 175 -14.89 -2.43 8.56
N ASP A 176 -14.72 -1.54 9.53
CA ASP A 176 -15.73 -0.60 10.02
C ASP A 176 -15.57 0.83 9.51
N PHE A 177 -14.56 1.11 8.67
CA PHE A 177 -14.32 2.45 8.16
C PHE A 177 -15.01 2.67 6.81
N HIS A 178 -16.19 3.28 6.85
CA HIS A 178 -16.88 3.75 5.65
C HIS A 178 -16.62 5.24 5.47
N LEU A 179 -15.86 5.63 4.45
CA LEU A 179 -15.73 7.04 4.06
C LEU A 179 -17.03 7.50 3.39
N ARG A 180 -17.88 8.17 4.16
CA ARG A 180 -19.14 8.74 3.68
C ARG A 180 -19.16 10.25 3.72
N SER A 181 -18.21 10.86 4.42
CA SER A 181 -18.14 12.29 4.64
C SER A 181 -16.67 12.75 4.76
N ALA A 182 -16.45 14.06 4.62
CA ALA A 182 -15.15 14.66 4.90
C ALA A 182 -14.73 14.46 6.37
N ALA A 183 -15.69 14.37 7.31
CA ALA A 183 -15.40 14.05 8.70
C ALA A 183 -14.87 12.62 8.87
N ASP A 184 -15.38 11.64 8.10
CA ASP A 184 -14.87 10.28 8.13
C ASP A 184 -13.43 10.21 7.56
N LEU A 185 -13.14 10.98 6.50
CA LEU A 185 -11.79 11.12 5.97
C LEU A 185 -10.85 11.73 7.02
N LEU A 186 -11.27 12.78 7.70
CA LEU A 186 -10.49 13.41 8.76
C LEU A 186 -10.18 12.44 9.89
N ARG A 187 -11.17 11.70 10.39
CA ARG A 187 -10.97 10.67 11.42
C ARG A 187 -10.03 9.58 10.95
N PHE A 188 -10.14 9.16 9.70
CA PHE A 188 -9.26 8.17 9.10
C PHE A 188 -7.82 8.68 9.03
N LEU A 189 -7.59 9.89 8.54
CA LEU A 189 -6.26 10.51 8.47
C LEU A 189 -5.64 10.62 9.87
N VAL A 190 -6.39 11.06 10.86
CA VAL A 190 -5.89 11.23 12.23
C VAL A 190 -5.58 9.89 12.90
N ARG A 191 -6.46 8.91 12.76
CA ARG A 191 -6.31 7.60 13.43
C ARG A 191 -5.21 6.72 12.85
N HIS A 192 -4.91 6.88 11.57
CA HIS A 192 -3.99 6.01 10.84
C HIS A 192 -2.77 6.74 10.25
N ALA A 193 -2.48 7.94 10.74
CA ALA A 193 -1.37 8.76 10.24
C ALA A 193 -0.01 8.05 10.34
N ASP A 194 0.21 7.28 11.39
CA ASP A 194 1.41 6.48 11.62
C ASP A 194 1.63 5.39 10.56
N ARG A 195 0.55 4.93 9.91
CA ARG A 195 0.57 3.93 8.84
C ARG A 195 0.70 4.55 7.45
N PHE A 196 0.42 5.84 7.33
CA PHE A 196 0.63 6.59 6.11
C PHE A 196 2.12 6.86 5.92
N ASN A 197 2.81 6.00 5.21
CA ASN A 197 4.14 6.35 4.73
C ASN A 197 4.03 7.31 3.55
N LEU A 198 4.15 8.58 3.86
CA LEU A 198 3.72 9.70 3.02
C LEU A 198 4.75 10.14 1.97
N ALA A 199 5.86 9.45 1.87
CA ALA A 199 6.64 9.48 0.64
C ALA A 199 5.75 9.18 -0.58
N ASP A 200 4.68 8.41 -0.36
CA ASP A 200 3.70 8.05 -1.39
C ASP A 200 2.67 9.13 -1.70
N HIS A 201 2.42 10.09 -0.80
CA HIS A 201 1.50 11.21 -1.07
C HIS A 201 2.11 12.31 -1.95
N ALA A 202 3.39 12.20 -2.26
CA ALA A 202 4.02 13.13 -3.18
C ALA A 202 3.39 13.12 -4.60
N TRP A 203 2.73 12.03 -4.97
CA TRP A 203 2.00 11.91 -6.23
C TRP A 203 0.51 12.23 -6.12
N CYS A 204 0.01 12.45 -4.91
CA CYS A 204 -1.40 12.70 -4.66
C CYS A 204 -1.57 13.86 -3.67
N PRO A 205 -1.37 15.10 -4.11
CA PRO A 205 -1.53 16.26 -3.25
C PRO A 205 -2.98 16.35 -2.74
N LEU A 206 -3.13 16.71 -1.47
CA LEU A 206 -4.43 17.03 -0.92
C LEU A 206 -4.95 18.29 -1.62
N PRO A 207 -6.16 18.29 -2.22
CA PRO A 207 -6.67 19.46 -2.88
C PRO A 207 -6.83 20.65 -1.94
N ALA A 208 -6.79 21.84 -2.53
CA ALA A 208 -6.88 23.08 -1.77
C ALA A 208 -8.19 23.23 -1.00
N ASP A 209 -9.31 22.77 -1.55
CA ASP A 209 -10.63 22.76 -0.91
C ASP A 209 -10.69 21.80 0.28
N VAL A 210 -10.13 20.60 0.15
CA VAL A 210 -10.02 19.65 1.27
C VAL A 210 -9.08 20.19 2.35
N ALA A 211 -7.93 20.75 1.96
CA ALA A 211 -7.01 21.36 2.92
C ALA A 211 -7.69 22.53 3.66
N ALA A 212 -8.43 23.38 2.95
CA ALA A 212 -9.21 24.47 3.55
C ALA A 212 -10.30 23.95 4.49
N PHE A 213 -10.97 22.85 4.13
CA PHE A 213 -11.95 22.20 5.01
C PHE A 213 -11.30 21.71 6.32
N LEU A 214 -10.11 21.10 6.26
CA LEU A 214 -9.37 20.65 7.45
C LEU A 214 -8.96 21.83 8.35
N ALA A 215 -8.54 22.93 7.74
CA ALA A 215 -8.16 24.17 8.43
C ALA A 215 -9.34 24.94 9.00
N SER A 216 -10.55 24.77 8.43
CA SER A 216 -11.76 25.46 8.90
C SER A 216 -12.24 24.88 10.24
N GLY A 217 -12.94 25.69 11.02
CA GLY A 217 -13.55 25.26 12.26
C GLY A 217 -14.66 26.21 12.67
N GLU A 218 -15.43 25.80 13.65
CA GLU A 218 -16.28 26.70 14.40
C GLU A 218 -15.48 27.24 15.58
N GLU A 219 -15.75 28.50 15.97
CA GLU A 219 -15.16 29.03 17.18
C GLU A 219 -15.51 28.09 18.34
N ASP A 220 -14.50 27.57 19.01
CA ASP A 220 -14.67 26.89 20.29
C ASP A 220 -15.39 27.83 21.22
N SER A 221 -16.29 27.31 22.07
CA SER A 221 -16.99 28.05 23.11
C SER A 221 -16.09 28.83 24.07
N ALA A 222 -14.79 28.66 23.97
CA ALA A 222 -13.74 29.40 24.68
C ALA A 222 -13.05 30.48 23.81
N GLY A 223 -13.43 30.68 22.55
CA GLY A 223 -12.91 31.74 21.68
C GLY A 223 -11.48 31.57 21.19
N LEU A 224 -10.91 30.36 21.20
CA LEU A 224 -9.52 30.09 20.83
C LEU A 224 -9.40 28.87 19.90
N PHE A 225 -9.01 29.13 18.67
CA PHE A 225 -8.39 28.18 17.73
C PHE A 225 -9.12 26.85 17.48
N GLY A 226 -10.30 26.92 16.87
CA GLY A 226 -11.16 25.77 16.60
C GLY A 226 -11.01 25.18 15.19
N SER A 227 -9.86 24.67 14.72
CA SER A 227 -9.86 23.94 13.47
C SER A 227 -10.39 22.52 13.64
N ARG A 228 -11.09 22.01 12.61
CA ARG A 228 -11.60 20.63 12.59
C ARG A 228 -10.48 19.60 12.76
N LEU A 229 -9.36 19.84 12.12
CA LEU A 229 -8.17 19.01 12.25
C LEU A 229 -7.65 18.94 13.70
N LEU A 230 -7.57 20.09 14.38
CA LEU A 230 -7.14 20.15 15.78
C LEU A 230 -8.14 19.43 16.70
N ALA A 231 -9.43 19.64 16.51
CA ALA A 231 -10.46 18.99 17.32
C ALA A 231 -10.36 17.47 17.24
N GLU A 232 -10.28 16.92 16.04
CA GLU A 232 -10.15 15.49 15.83
C GLU A 232 -8.82 14.93 16.36
N TYR A 233 -7.72 15.67 16.15
CA TYR A 233 -6.40 15.28 16.67
C TYR A 233 -6.38 15.23 18.21
N LYS A 234 -7.01 16.21 18.86
CA LYS A 234 -7.15 16.21 20.33
C LYS A 234 -7.99 15.07 20.85
N GLU A 235 -9.06 14.71 20.14
CA GLU A 235 -9.93 13.61 20.50
C GLU A 235 -9.25 12.26 20.30
N GLN A 236 -8.67 12.00 19.13
CA GLN A 236 -8.22 10.67 18.72
C GLN A 236 -6.78 10.35 19.15
N VAL A 237 -5.91 11.35 19.23
CA VAL A 237 -4.48 11.15 19.49
C VAL A 237 -4.07 11.60 20.89
N LEU A 238 -4.49 12.81 21.30
CA LEU A 238 -4.06 13.35 22.58
C LEU A 238 -4.96 12.94 23.76
N GLY A 239 -6.21 12.53 23.51
CA GLY A 239 -7.19 12.25 24.56
C GLY A 239 -7.53 13.49 25.39
N THR A 240 -7.42 14.71 24.80
CA THR A 240 -7.60 16.00 25.47
C THR A 240 -8.81 16.77 24.95
N ALA A 241 -9.78 16.09 24.36
CA ALA A 241 -11.04 16.70 23.90
C ALA A 241 -11.66 17.57 25.01
N GLY A 242 -12.13 18.77 24.63
CA GLY A 242 -12.78 19.71 25.55
C GLY A 242 -11.81 20.47 26.49
N ARG A 243 -10.49 20.25 26.43
CA ARG A 243 -9.51 21.05 27.17
C ARG A 243 -9.09 22.28 26.35
N PRO A 244 -8.71 23.41 27.01
CA PRO A 244 -8.16 24.55 26.31
C PRO A 244 -6.93 24.17 25.48
N THR A 245 -6.76 24.80 24.34
CA THR A 245 -5.62 24.55 23.45
C THR A 245 -4.45 25.45 23.84
N GLY A 246 -3.30 24.88 24.11
CA GLY A 246 -2.06 25.59 24.39
C GLY A 246 -1.05 25.51 23.26
N ALA A 247 0.07 26.25 23.37
CA ALA A 247 1.16 26.23 22.39
C ALA A 247 1.73 24.81 22.19
N ALA A 248 1.92 24.06 23.27
CA ALA A 248 2.42 22.69 23.22
C ALA A 248 1.53 21.74 22.42
N GLU A 249 0.20 21.86 22.52
CA GLU A 249 -0.74 21.04 21.77
C GLU A 249 -0.74 21.41 20.28
N LEU A 250 -0.67 22.70 19.96
CA LEU A 250 -0.52 23.16 18.58
C LEU A 250 0.82 22.72 17.97
N CYS A 251 1.91 22.74 18.72
CA CYS A 251 3.18 22.23 18.27
C CYS A 251 3.14 20.72 18.02
N LYS A 252 2.47 19.95 18.86
CA LYS A 252 2.26 18.53 18.64
C LYS A 252 1.43 18.28 17.38
N LEU A 253 0.38 19.07 17.13
CA LEU A 253 -0.39 19.01 15.90
C LEU A 253 0.50 19.27 14.68
N VAL A 254 1.29 20.35 14.71
CA VAL A 254 2.21 20.71 13.61
C VAL A 254 3.26 19.64 13.40
N HIS A 255 3.83 19.09 14.47
CA HIS A 255 4.77 17.96 14.40
C HIS A 255 4.13 16.75 13.71
N TRP A 256 2.93 16.39 14.12
CA TRP A 256 2.18 15.31 13.51
C TRP A 256 1.82 15.62 12.05
N MET A 257 1.29 16.82 11.77
CA MET A 257 0.91 17.24 10.42
C MET A 257 2.06 17.12 9.41
N PHE A 258 3.23 17.62 9.74
CA PHE A 258 4.36 17.69 8.81
C PHE A 258 5.33 16.52 8.96
N GLY A 259 5.41 15.90 10.14
CA GLY A 259 6.30 14.79 10.44
C GLY A 259 5.72 13.42 10.10
N GLU A 260 4.46 13.20 10.47
CA GLU A 260 3.78 11.91 10.34
C GLU A 260 2.73 11.94 9.23
N ALA A 261 1.75 12.85 9.32
CA ALA A 261 0.67 12.97 8.35
C ALA A 261 1.05 13.71 7.05
N ARG A 262 2.18 14.43 7.03
CA ARG A 262 2.71 15.23 5.91
C ARG A 262 1.64 16.01 5.14
N LEU A 263 0.69 16.53 5.88
CA LEU A 263 -0.37 17.34 5.31
C LEU A 263 0.21 18.62 4.72
N PRO A 264 -0.42 19.20 3.69
CA PRO A 264 0.02 20.45 3.12
C PRO A 264 -0.16 21.59 4.12
N LYS A 265 0.65 22.65 3.99
CA LYS A 265 0.60 23.87 4.81
C LYS A 265 -0.82 24.47 4.88
N ALA A 266 -1.56 24.40 3.78
CA ALA A 266 -2.94 24.89 3.69
C ALA A 266 -3.93 24.17 4.63
N ALA A 267 -3.59 22.99 5.16
CA ALA A 267 -4.41 22.30 6.16
C ALA A 267 -4.24 22.86 7.58
N LEU A 268 -3.23 23.72 7.83
CA LEU A 268 -3.04 24.42 9.08
C LEU A 268 -3.85 25.72 9.06
N ALA A 269 -4.69 25.94 10.08
CA ALA A 269 -5.43 27.18 10.21
C ALA A 269 -4.48 28.39 10.34
N ALA A 270 -4.82 29.48 9.66
CA ALA A 270 -3.99 30.70 9.68
C ALA A 270 -3.76 31.22 11.09
N GLU A 271 -4.76 31.21 11.94
CA GLU A 271 -4.69 31.67 13.35
C GLU A 271 -3.72 30.80 14.17
N HIS A 272 -3.65 29.49 13.91
CA HIS A 272 -2.68 28.62 14.54
C HIS A 272 -1.25 28.95 14.09
N ALA A 273 -1.06 29.20 12.79
CA ALA A 273 0.21 29.60 12.24
C ALA A 273 0.68 30.95 12.83
N ASP A 274 -0.21 31.93 12.88
CA ASP A 274 0.08 33.26 13.44
C ASP A 274 0.43 33.20 14.92
N TYR A 275 -0.32 32.41 15.69
CA TYR A 275 0.00 32.20 17.10
C TYR A 275 1.38 31.57 17.30
N LEU A 276 1.71 30.52 16.54
CA LEU A 276 2.97 29.82 16.64
C LEU A 276 4.17 30.64 16.11
N ASN A 277 3.91 31.57 15.19
CA ASN A 277 4.91 32.54 14.72
C ASN A 277 5.24 33.65 15.74
N GLY A 278 4.42 33.81 16.76
CA GLY A 278 4.67 34.81 17.81
C GLY A 278 6.03 34.64 18.45
N PRO A 279 6.68 35.75 18.92
CA PRO A 279 8.01 35.72 19.52
C PRO A 279 8.01 34.92 20.83
N ALA A 280 9.05 34.15 21.03
CA ALA A 280 9.31 33.43 22.27
C ALA A 280 10.78 33.46 22.66
N GLY A 281 11.08 33.04 23.89
CA GLY A 281 12.42 32.83 24.40
C GLY A 281 12.45 31.57 25.26
N LEU A 282 13.61 30.95 25.38
CA LEU A 282 13.84 29.82 26.26
C LEU A 282 14.38 30.29 27.60
N THR A 283 13.74 29.83 28.66
CA THR A 283 14.28 30.07 30.02
C THR A 283 15.43 29.11 30.26
N VAL A 284 16.57 29.66 30.65
CA VAL A 284 17.79 28.89 30.95
C VAL A 284 17.97 28.68 32.46
N GLU A 285 18.73 27.66 32.85
CA GLU A 285 19.10 27.46 34.23
C GLU A 285 19.84 28.73 34.78
N GLY A 286 19.27 29.33 35.80
CA GLY A 286 19.77 30.61 36.37
C GLY A 286 18.83 31.80 36.14
N GLY A 287 17.68 31.60 35.48
CA GLY A 287 16.60 32.58 35.37
C GLY A 287 16.72 33.59 34.23
N GLY A 288 17.70 33.42 33.33
CA GLY A 288 17.82 34.23 32.11
C GLY A 288 16.95 33.71 30.97
N THR A 289 16.64 34.55 29.98
CA THR A 289 15.94 34.17 28.75
C THR A 289 16.90 34.31 27.58
N VAL A 290 17.07 33.24 26.80
CA VAL A 290 17.91 33.19 25.60
C VAL A 290 17.01 33.09 24.35
N GLY A 291 17.48 33.70 23.26
CA GLY A 291 16.81 33.58 21.96
C GLY A 291 15.59 34.49 21.79
N HIS A 292 15.35 35.45 22.67
CA HIS A 292 14.23 36.38 22.48
C HIS A 292 14.38 37.16 21.18
N GLY A 293 13.38 37.04 20.30
CA GLY A 293 13.43 37.58 18.93
C GLY A 293 14.13 36.69 17.89
N LEU A 294 14.76 35.57 18.31
CA LEU A 294 15.38 34.57 17.45
C LEU A 294 14.59 33.24 17.44
N LEU A 295 13.57 33.14 18.28
CA LEU A 295 12.69 31.96 18.34
C LEU A 295 11.24 32.39 18.17
N SER A 296 10.51 31.62 17.40
CA SER A 296 9.06 31.61 17.45
C SER A 296 8.56 30.67 18.56
N ARG A 297 7.30 30.82 18.97
CA ARG A 297 6.69 29.90 19.95
C ARG A 297 6.81 28.45 19.49
N PHE A 298 6.63 28.21 18.18
CA PHE A 298 6.80 26.86 17.63
C PHE A 298 8.15 26.24 17.97
N TYR A 299 9.26 26.91 17.64
CA TYR A 299 10.58 26.37 17.88
C TYR A 299 10.96 26.31 19.35
N ALA A 300 10.47 27.23 20.16
CA ALA A 300 10.67 27.20 21.61
C ALA A 300 9.97 25.96 22.23
N GLU A 301 8.73 25.70 21.88
CA GLU A 301 7.99 24.53 22.36
C GLU A 301 8.58 23.22 21.83
N MET A 302 8.98 23.18 20.55
CA MET A 302 9.64 22.00 19.96
C MET A 302 10.94 21.67 20.67
N HIS A 303 11.73 22.67 21.06
CA HIS A 303 12.94 22.46 21.83
C HIS A 303 12.64 21.93 23.23
N ALA A 304 11.60 22.45 23.89
CA ALA A 304 11.17 21.97 25.20
C ALA A 304 10.64 20.50 25.16
N MET A 305 9.99 20.10 24.05
CA MET A 305 9.48 18.73 23.87
C MET A 305 10.56 17.73 23.43
N ASP A 306 11.66 18.20 22.88
CA ASP A 306 12.74 17.33 22.40
C ASP A 306 13.69 16.95 23.55
N GLU A 307 13.32 15.89 24.28
CA GLU A 307 14.12 15.40 25.43
C GLU A 307 15.56 15.03 25.05
N ALA A 308 15.83 14.67 23.80
CA ALA A 308 17.19 14.35 23.36
C ALA A 308 18.08 15.58 23.19
N LEU A 309 17.48 16.73 22.91
CA LEU A 309 18.19 18.02 22.78
C LEU A 309 17.99 18.92 24.01
N GLY A 310 16.77 18.98 24.56
CA GLY A 310 16.39 19.87 25.64
C GLY A 310 16.92 19.46 27.02
N GLY A 311 17.00 18.16 27.31
CA GLY A 311 17.34 17.68 28.66
C GLY A 311 18.82 17.65 29.00
N LYS A 312 19.74 17.84 28.03
CA LYS A 312 21.21 17.72 28.26
C LYS A 312 22.01 18.97 27.97
N LEU A 313 21.41 20.00 27.43
CA LEU A 313 22.07 21.26 27.13
C LEU A 313 21.68 22.28 28.21
N ALA A 314 22.56 22.47 29.18
CA ALA A 314 22.53 23.68 30.00
C ALA A 314 22.75 24.87 29.06
N LEU A 315 21.67 25.51 28.64
CA LEU A 315 21.67 26.64 27.72
C LEU A 315 22.17 27.89 28.45
N ARG A 316 23.50 27.98 28.72
CA ARG A 316 24.04 29.06 29.54
C ARG A 316 24.60 30.23 28.76
N ASP A 317 24.76 30.14 27.42
CA ASP A 317 25.42 31.21 26.65
C ASP A 317 25.15 31.13 25.14
N ASP A 318 25.90 31.87 24.32
CA ASP A 318 25.82 31.95 22.85
C ASP A 318 25.88 30.60 22.13
N LYS A 319 26.34 29.56 22.79
CA LYS A 319 26.46 28.20 22.24
C LYS A 319 25.14 27.44 22.24
N ALA A 320 24.31 27.73 23.21
CA ALA A 320 22.93 27.23 23.21
C ALA A 320 22.18 27.68 21.98
N LEU A 321 22.41 28.90 21.53
CA LEU A 321 21.82 29.43 20.31
C LEU A 321 22.23 28.61 19.07
N PHE A 322 23.50 28.20 18.98
CA PHE A 322 23.95 27.37 17.85
C PHE A 322 23.23 26.01 17.79
N VAL A 323 23.07 25.33 18.93
CA VAL A 323 22.37 24.07 19.03
C VAL A 323 20.88 24.23 18.68
N ILE A 324 20.27 25.31 19.12
CA ILE A 324 18.89 25.65 18.76
C ILE A 324 18.76 25.85 17.25
N LEU A 325 19.69 26.61 16.63
CA LEU A 325 19.69 26.84 15.19
C LEU A 325 19.91 25.54 14.38
N LEU A 326 20.79 24.66 14.85
CA LEU A 326 20.98 23.35 14.30
C LEU A 326 19.66 22.51 14.36
N SER A 327 18.99 22.54 15.51
CA SER A 327 17.72 21.85 15.70
C SER A 327 16.64 22.39 14.76
N ILE A 328 16.53 23.71 14.64
CA ILE A 328 15.63 24.38 13.69
C ILE A 328 15.95 23.93 12.25
N SER A 329 17.22 23.91 11.88
CA SER A 329 17.67 23.47 10.56
C SER A 329 17.25 22.01 10.27
N LEU A 330 17.44 21.13 11.26
CA LEU A 330 17.04 19.71 11.13
C LEU A 330 15.53 19.55 10.97
N TRP A 331 14.72 20.30 11.72
CA TRP A 331 13.27 20.25 11.62
C TRP A 331 12.76 20.83 10.30
N LEU A 332 13.32 21.94 9.84
CA LEU A 332 12.99 22.52 8.53
C LEU A 332 13.17 21.51 7.40
N VAL A 333 14.34 20.85 7.36
CA VAL A 333 14.64 19.89 6.31
C VAL A 333 13.82 18.62 6.46
N ARG A 334 13.71 18.08 7.68
CA ARG A 334 12.99 16.83 7.94
C ARG A 334 11.52 16.89 7.53
N TRP A 335 10.87 18.03 7.78
CA TRP A 335 9.44 18.20 7.48
C TRP A 335 9.18 18.99 6.22
N ASN A 336 10.25 19.33 5.50
CA ASN A 336 10.16 20.17 4.31
C ASN A 336 9.38 21.46 4.58
N LEU A 337 9.57 22.04 5.77
CA LEU A 337 9.06 23.37 6.09
C LEU A 337 9.91 24.39 5.33
N ASP A 338 9.27 25.29 4.64
CA ASP A 338 9.96 26.42 3.99
C ASP A 338 10.50 27.41 5.03
N ASP A 339 9.91 28.55 5.12
CA ASP A 339 10.24 29.55 6.15
C ASP A 339 9.13 29.67 7.23
N LEU A 340 8.22 28.68 7.28
CA LEU A 340 7.15 28.66 8.27
C LEU A 340 7.73 28.64 9.69
N PHE A 341 7.23 29.53 10.53
CA PHE A 341 7.69 29.74 11.92
C PHE A 341 9.11 30.30 12.08
N LEU A 342 9.84 30.63 10.99
CA LEU A 342 11.15 31.25 11.10
C LEU A 342 11.06 32.74 11.39
N PRO A 343 11.64 33.19 12.51
CA PRO A 343 11.82 34.63 12.75
C PRO A 343 12.71 35.28 11.68
N PRO A 344 12.46 36.55 11.31
CA PRO A 344 13.21 37.24 10.24
C PRO A 344 14.73 37.22 10.43
N ALA A 345 15.22 37.30 11.68
CA ALA A 345 16.65 37.25 11.99
C ALA A 345 17.26 35.88 11.67
N VAL A 346 16.55 34.80 11.96
CA VAL A 346 16.99 33.42 11.64
C VAL A 346 16.93 33.17 10.15
N ARG A 347 15.91 33.67 9.50
CA ARG A 347 15.80 33.61 8.02
C ARG A 347 17.02 34.30 7.37
N ALA A 348 17.34 35.53 7.79
CA ALA A 348 18.49 36.26 7.29
C ALA A 348 19.82 35.54 7.54
N LEU A 349 19.91 34.79 8.65
CA LEU A 349 21.09 33.97 8.95
C LEU A 349 21.18 32.76 8.01
N PHE A 350 20.09 32.08 7.76
CA PHE A 350 20.08 30.90 6.91
C PHE A 350 20.30 31.23 5.42
N ASP A 351 19.95 32.41 4.99
CA ASP A 351 20.24 32.93 3.63
C ASP A 351 21.68 33.46 3.47
N ARG A 352 22.42 33.62 4.55
CA ARG A 352 23.82 34.07 4.46
C ARG A 352 24.67 33.07 3.68
N ARG A 353 25.74 33.61 3.04
CA ARG A 353 26.83 32.83 2.47
C ARG A 353 27.95 32.67 3.44
N ILE A 354 28.37 31.44 3.69
CA ILE A 354 29.41 31.08 4.68
C ILE A 354 30.52 30.33 3.95
N GLN A 355 31.76 30.79 4.11
CA GLN A 355 32.93 30.07 3.61
C GLN A 355 33.37 29.06 4.66
N HIS A 356 33.36 27.76 4.33
CA HIS A 356 33.77 26.71 5.20
C HIS A 356 34.46 25.58 4.42
N ALA A 357 35.60 25.10 4.93
CA ALA A 357 36.39 24.03 4.30
C ALA A 357 36.68 24.26 2.80
N GLY A 358 36.96 25.52 2.41
CA GLY A 358 37.26 25.90 1.03
C GLY A 358 36.05 25.90 0.08
N ARG A 359 34.82 25.81 0.61
CA ARG A 359 33.56 25.84 -0.16
C ARG A 359 32.64 26.93 0.37
N GLU A 360 31.79 27.43 -0.51
CA GLU A 360 30.72 28.35 -0.16
C GLU A 360 29.44 27.59 0.19
N TRP A 361 28.87 27.86 1.33
CA TRP A 361 27.64 27.27 1.87
C TRP A 361 26.58 28.35 2.07
N SER A 362 25.30 27.98 1.94
CA SER A 362 24.25 28.77 2.57
C SER A 362 24.32 28.62 4.09
N GLY A 363 23.80 29.58 4.84
CA GLY A 363 23.70 29.44 6.29
C GLY A 363 22.95 28.21 6.74
N LEU A 364 21.87 27.83 6.03
CA LEU A 364 21.14 26.57 6.27
C LEU A 364 22.01 25.34 5.95
N GLY A 365 22.63 25.30 4.79
CA GLY A 365 23.48 24.19 4.35
C GLY A 365 24.71 24.00 5.23
N TYR A 366 25.24 25.07 5.78
CA TYR A 366 26.38 25.03 6.69
C TYR A 366 26.17 24.13 7.93
N PHE A 367 24.96 24.14 8.50
CA PHE A 367 24.63 23.25 9.62
C PHE A 367 24.65 21.76 9.25
N PHE A 368 24.60 21.43 7.97
CA PHE A 368 24.64 20.05 7.44
C PHE A 368 25.99 19.66 6.84
N SER A 369 26.97 20.59 6.78
CA SER A 369 28.31 20.29 6.29
C SER A 369 29.01 19.16 7.06
N PHE A 370 28.53 18.85 8.26
CA PHE A 370 29.08 17.86 9.20
C PHE A 370 28.37 16.48 9.10
N LEU A 371 27.34 16.35 8.24
CA LEU A 371 26.57 15.10 8.09
C LEU A 371 27.02 14.23 6.90
N ASP A 372 28.05 14.67 6.17
CA ASP A 372 28.61 14.00 4.99
C ASP A 372 27.53 13.63 3.96
N VAL A 373 26.52 14.49 3.75
CA VAL A 373 25.47 14.29 2.78
C VAL A 373 25.82 15.03 1.48
N PRO A 374 26.06 14.32 0.37
CA PRO A 374 26.37 14.96 -0.90
C PRO A 374 25.25 15.91 -1.34
N GLY A 375 25.60 17.15 -1.71
CA GLY A 375 24.67 18.16 -2.18
C GLY A 375 24.06 19.03 -1.09
N ALA A 376 24.42 18.84 0.20
CA ALA A 376 23.94 19.68 1.30
C ALA A 376 24.35 21.14 1.15
N GLU A 377 25.45 21.42 0.42
CA GLU A 377 25.91 22.77 0.08
C GLU A 377 24.87 23.56 -0.75
N SER A 378 24.03 22.88 -1.51
CA SER A 378 22.98 23.48 -2.32
C SER A 378 21.66 23.74 -1.57
N LEU A 379 21.57 23.37 -0.29
CA LEU A 379 20.39 23.58 0.55
C LEU A 379 20.23 25.07 0.88
N THR A 380 19.10 25.64 0.49
CA THR A 380 18.68 27.01 0.82
C THR A 380 17.21 27.02 1.23
N LEU A 381 16.76 28.05 1.92
CA LEU A 381 15.32 28.22 2.19
C LEU A 381 14.50 28.27 0.89
N ASP A 382 15.03 28.95 -0.14
CA ASP A 382 14.39 28.96 -1.46
C ASP A 382 14.33 27.59 -2.11
N SER A 383 15.31 26.72 -1.89
CA SER A 383 15.25 25.35 -2.39
C SER A 383 14.19 24.52 -1.69
N LEU A 384 13.96 24.74 -0.41
CA LEU A 384 12.87 24.12 0.35
C LEU A 384 11.50 24.63 -0.13
N ARG A 385 11.36 25.96 -0.29
CA ARG A 385 10.14 26.60 -0.79
C ARG A 385 9.78 26.10 -2.19
N ARG A 386 10.72 26.14 -3.14
CA ARG A 386 10.49 25.62 -4.49
C ARG A 386 10.10 24.14 -4.55
N ARG A 387 10.53 23.35 -3.58
CA ARG A 387 10.12 21.93 -3.47
C ARG A 387 8.68 21.76 -2.97
N GLN A 388 8.23 22.64 -2.10
CA GLN A 388 6.83 22.69 -1.71
C GLN A 388 5.95 23.22 -2.84
N GLU A 389 6.40 24.26 -3.55
CA GLU A 389 5.70 24.83 -4.70
C GLU A 389 5.71 23.87 -5.89
N ALA A 390 6.81 23.16 -6.16
CA ALA A 390 6.87 22.12 -7.19
C ALA A 390 5.98 20.90 -6.85
N ALA A 391 5.59 20.76 -5.60
CA ALA A 391 4.51 19.84 -5.21
C ALA A 391 3.11 20.39 -5.58
N ALA A 392 3.02 21.67 -5.94
CA ALA A 392 1.80 22.40 -6.26
C ALA A 392 1.70 22.92 -7.71
N VAL A 393 2.74 22.79 -8.54
CA VAL A 393 2.81 23.40 -9.88
C VAL A 393 3.01 22.37 -11.00
N THR A 394 2.26 22.62 -12.04
CA THR A 394 2.04 21.98 -13.33
C THR A 394 3.28 21.67 -14.19
N HIS A 395 3.06 20.63 -14.95
CA HIS A 395 3.87 20.01 -16.01
C HIS A 395 4.59 20.93 -17.00
N ASP A 396 5.82 20.54 -17.27
CA ASP A 396 6.38 20.61 -18.60
C ASP A 396 6.98 19.23 -18.96
N ALA A 397 6.43 18.62 -20.01
CA ALA A 397 6.73 17.27 -20.45
C ALA A 397 8.11 17.24 -21.13
N GLY A 398 9.14 16.88 -20.39
CA GLY A 398 10.51 16.72 -20.88
C GLY A 398 10.90 15.25 -21.02
N GLN A 399 11.07 14.83 -22.23
CA GLN A 399 11.50 13.53 -22.72
C GLN A 399 12.78 13.01 -22.04
N GLY A 400 12.67 11.86 -21.36
CA GLY A 400 13.77 10.99 -20.94
C GLY A 400 13.63 9.65 -21.66
N GLY A 401 14.12 9.57 -22.90
CA GLY A 401 13.93 8.41 -23.74
C GLY A 401 14.94 7.29 -23.50
N GLY A 402 14.54 6.25 -22.80
CA GLY A 402 15.03 4.90 -23.11
C GLY A 402 14.09 4.32 -24.17
N ALA A 403 14.65 3.71 -25.25
CA ALA A 403 13.84 3.15 -26.32
C ALA A 403 12.95 2.03 -25.80
N VAL A 404 11.67 2.32 -25.58
CA VAL A 404 10.63 1.36 -25.21
C VAL A 404 10.37 0.45 -26.41
N PRO A 405 10.40 -0.89 -26.26
CA PRO A 405 10.06 -1.81 -27.36
C PRO A 405 8.65 -1.50 -27.89
N LYS A 406 8.52 -1.24 -29.18
CA LYS A 406 7.25 -0.97 -29.82
C LYS A 406 6.37 -2.22 -29.76
N GLY A 407 5.14 -2.10 -29.24
CA GLY A 407 4.12 -3.12 -29.31
C GLY A 407 4.00 -4.09 -28.12
N GLY A 408 4.66 -3.83 -26.98
CA GLY A 408 4.52 -4.63 -25.76
C GLY A 408 3.40 -4.15 -24.82
N VAL A 409 3.16 -4.91 -23.75
CA VAL A 409 2.14 -4.63 -22.73
C VAL A 409 2.65 -4.91 -21.32
N ASN A 410 2.29 -4.06 -20.37
CA ASN A 410 2.47 -4.34 -18.95
C ASN A 410 1.24 -5.10 -18.44
N LEU A 411 1.47 -6.26 -17.85
CA LEU A 411 0.42 -7.11 -17.32
C LEU A 411 0.40 -7.04 -15.80
N PHE A 412 -0.71 -6.56 -15.26
CA PHE A 412 -0.97 -6.46 -13.83
C PHE A 412 -2.05 -7.46 -13.42
N GLY A 413 -1.88 -8.14 -12.30
CA GLY A 413 -2.85 -9.12 -11.82
C GLY A 413 -2.30 -10.05 -10.75
N TYR A 414 -3.16 -10.97 -10.29
CA TYR A 414 -2.79 -12.00 -9.32
C TYR A 414 -2.36 -13.28 -10.06
N PHE A 415 -1.07 -13.60 -10.05
CA PHE A 415 -0.53 -14.72 -10.82
C PHE A 415 -0.38 -16.02 -10.01
N ASP A 416 -0.46 -15.92 -8.68
CA ASP A 416 -0.26 -17.06 -7.77
C ASP A 416 -1.57 -17.63 -7.21
N GLY A 417 -2.70 -17.03 -7.60
CA GLY A 417 -4.03 -17.38 -7.09
C GLY A 417 -4.73 -18.48 -7.88
N SER A 418 -5.70 -19.12 -7.22
CA SER A 418 -6.59 -20.14 -7.82
C SER A 418 -7.98 -19.61 -8.13
N THR A 419 -8.18 -18.30 -8.11
CA THR A 419 -9.46 -17.64 -8.41
C THR A 419 -9.70 -17.50 -9.91
N GLY A 420 -10.95 -17.22 -10.33
CA GLY A 420 -11.27 -16.93 -11.71
C GLY A 420 -10.51 -15.74 -12.28
N ILE A 421 -10.28 -14.70 -11.48
CA ILE A 421 -9.51 -13.50 -11.85
C ILE A 421 -8.04 -13.88 -12.08
N SER A 422 -7.43 -14.64 -11.15
CA SER A 422 -6.05 -15.13 -11.31
C SER A 422 -5.88 -16.01 -12.55
N ARG A 423 -6.86 -16.87 -12.80
CA ARG A 423 -6.86 -17.72 -14.00
C ARG A 423 -6.93 -16.88 -15.28
N ASN A 424 -7.73 -15.82 -15.28
CA ASN A 424 -7.81 -14.89 -16.42
C ASN A 424 -6.47 -14.16 -16.64
N ALA A 425 -5.80 -13.70 -15.58
CA ALA A 425 -4.48 -13.06 -15.68
C ALA A 425 -3.42 -14.02 -16.25
N LEU A 426 -3.36 -15.26 -15.73
CA LEU A 426 -2.46 -16.30 -16.22
C LEU A 426 -2.72 -16.63 -17.67
N PHE A 427 -3.99 -16.74 -18.06
CA PHE A 427 -4.41 -17.00 -19.42
C PHE A 427 -3.96 -15.88 -20.38
N SER A 428 -4.17 -14.63 -20.01
CA SER A 428 -3.70 -13.48 -20.80
C SER A 428 -2.20 -13.53 -21.01
N ARG A 429 -1.42 -13.84 -19.97
CA ARG A 429 0.03 -14.02 -20.07
C ARG A 429 0.39 -15.09 -21.10
N GLU A 430 -0.25 -16.26 -21.02
CA GLU A 430 0.02 -17.38 -21.91
C GLU A 430 -0.32 -17.06 -23.38
N ILE A 431 -1.48 -16.44 -23.63
CA ILE A 431 -1.94 -16.06 -24.95
C ILE A 431 -1.02 -15.03 -25.61
N LEU A 432 -0.65 -13.98 -24.85
CA LEU A 432 0.20 -12.90 -25.33
C LEU A 432 1.62 -13.40 -25.60
N THR A 433 2.18 -14.21 -24.70
CA THR A 433 3.52 -14.79 -24.89
C THR A 433 3.55 -15.70 -26.11
N ALA A 434 2.50 -16.54 -26.30
CA ALA A 434 2.38 -17.41 -27.49
C ALA A 434 2.19 -16.63 -28.79
N ALA A 435 1.62 -15.41 -28.72
CA ALA A 435 1.51 -14.49 -29.85
C ALA A 435 2.81 -13.73 -30.15
N GLY A 436 3.87 -13.92 -29.37
CA GLY A 436 5.13 -13.17 -29.51
C GLY A 436 5.03 -11.70 -29.06
N VAL A 437 4.00 -11.32 -28.31
CA VAL A 437 3.89 -9.97 -27.74
C VAL A 437 4.82 -9.85 -26.53
N PRO A 438 5.68 -8.82 -26.47
CA PRO A 438 6.48 -8.55 -25.28
C PRO A 438 5.58 -8.25 -24.08
N VAL A 439 5.72 -9.05 -23.01
CA VAL A 439 4.94 -8.90 -21.77
C VAL A 439 5.88 -8.56 -20.63
N ALA A 440 5.67 -7.41 -20.01
CA ALA A 440 6.28 -7.05 -18.74
C ALA A 440 5.30 -7.33 -17.59
N MET A 441 5.81 -7.84 -16.47
CA MET A 441 5.04 -8.09 -15.25
C MET A 441 5.66 -7.26 -14.12
N PRO A 442 5.28 -5.98 -13.97
CA PRO A 442 5.88 -5.11 -12.97
C PRO A 442 5.60 -5.63 -11.55
N PRO A 443 6.63 -5.74 -10.68
CA PRO A 443 6.43 -6.22 -9.31
C PRO A 443 5.66 -5.21 -8.46
N LEU A 444 5.16 -5.65 -7.31
CA LEU A 444 4.65 -4.77 -6.25
C LEU A 444 5.74 -3.79 -5.82
N VAL A 445 5.35 -2.56 -5.53
CA VAL A 445 6.24 -1.56 -4.96
C VAL A 445 6.12 -1.61 -3.45
N LEU A 446 7.24 -1.87 -2.78
CA LEU A 446 7.28 -1.78 -1.32
C LEU A 446 7.11 -0.32 -0.88
N PRO A 447 6.50 -0.05 0.29
CA PRO A 447 6.22 1.31 0.77
C PRO A 447 7.43 2.24 0.80
N GLN A 448 8.64 1.70 1.00
CA GLN A 448 9.91 2.44 1.02
C GLN A 448 10.57 2.59 -0.35
N HIS A 449 10.04 1.99 -1.40
CA HIS A 449 10.59 2.05 -2.75
C HIS A 449 9.63 2.74 -3.70
N HIS A 450 10.16 3.63 -4.54
CA HIS A 450 9.37 4.22 -5.61
C HIS A 450 9.24 3.27 -6.79
N ALA A 451 8.07 3.30 -7.43
CA ALA A 451 7.85 2.53 -8.63
C ALA A 451 8.77 3.01 -9.75
N THR A 452 9.31 2.07 -10.50
CA THR A 452 9.94 2.35 -11.78
C THR A 452 8.87 2.66 -12.83
N GLU A 453 9.21 3.40 -13.85
CA GLU A 453 8.31 3.68 -14.99
C GLU A 453 7.79 2.37 -15.61
N SER A 454 6.62 2.44 -16.21
CA SER A 454 6.08 1.35 -17.01
C SER A 454 6.98 1.09 -18.21
N LEU A 455 7.25 -0.20 -18.51
CA LEU A 455 8.10 -0.59 -19.62
C LEU A 455 7.42 -0.42 -20.98
N HIS A 456 6.07 -0.43 -21.01
CA HIS A 456 5.25 -0.32 -22.20
C HIS A 456 4.16 0.75 -22.02
N PRO A 457 3.72 1.40 -23.12
CA PRO A 457 2.71 2.46 -23.03
C PRO A 457 1.29 1.93 -22.81
N VAL A 458 1.08 0.63 -22.85
CA VAL A 458 -0.23 -0.03 -22.64
C VAL A 458 -0.18 -0.94 -21.44
N ASN A 459 -1.14 -0.79 -20.55
CA ASN A 459 -1.38 -1.65 -19.39
C ASN A 459 -2.58 -2.56 -19.64
N LEU A 460 -2.47 -3.84 -19.26
CA LEU A 460 -3.59 -4.77 -19.19
C LEU A 460 -3.74 -5.22 -17.73
N ILE A 461 -4.88 -4.89 -17.13
CA ILE A 461 -5.10 -4.91 -15.68
C ILE A 461 -6.13 -5.96 -15.32
N HIS A 462 -5.73 -7.00 -14.57
CA HIS A 462 -6.54 -8.11 -14.10
C HIS A 462 -6.75 -8.08 -12.58
N PHE A 463 -7.22 -6.98 -12.05
CA PHE A 463 -7.62 -6.90 -10.64
C PHE A 463 -9.11 -7.13 -10.48
N GLY A 464 -9.56 -7.36 -9.24
CA GLY A 464 -10.98 -7.31 -8.93
C GLY A 464 -11.53 -5.90 -9.08
N ILE A 465 -12.65 -5.72 -9.78
CA ILE A 465 -13.17 -4.39 -10.11
C ILE A 465 -13.40 -3.47 -8.89
N ILE A 466 -13.71 -4.04 -7.73
CA ILE A 466 -13.86 -3.28 -6.46
C ILE A 466 -12.50 -2.93 -5.87
N GLY A 467 -11.54 -3.88 -5.90
CA GLY A 467 -10.23 -3.75 -5.26
C GLY A 467 -9.15 -3.09 -6.11
N ALA A 468 -9.38 -2.97 -7.43
CA ALA A 468 -8.39 -2.50 -8.37
C ALA A 468 -7.69 -1.18 -7.99
N PRO A 469 -8.37 -0.15 -7.46
CA PRO A 469 -7.68 1.06 -7.04
C PRO A 469 -6.62 0.83 -5.97
N GLY A 470 -6.90 -0.02 -4.97
CA GLY A 470 -5.93 -0.40 -3.95
C GLY A 470 -4.75 -1.18 -4.51
N ASP A 471 -5.02 -2.11 -5.43
CA ASP A 471 -3.98 -2.88 -6.11
C ASP A 471 -3.10 -2.00 -7.00
N MET A 472 -3.69 -1.04 -7.72
CA MET A 472 -2.96 -0.06 -8.51
C MET A 472 -2.02 0.78 -7.63
N VAL A 473 -2.48 1.21 -6.45
CA VAL A 473 -1.64 1.92 -5.47
C VAL A 473 -0.46 1.04 -5.03
N ASN A 474 -0.69 -0.25 -4.76
CA ASN A 474 0.36 -1.19 -4.36
C ASN A 474 1.39 -1.46 -5.47
N HIS A 475 1.01 -1.30 -6.72
CA HIS A 475 1.90 -1.37 -7.88
C HIS A 475 2.55 -0.02 -8.23
N GLY A 476 2.16 1.08 -7.58
CA GLY A 476 2.60 2.44 -7.85
C GLY A 476 1.76 3.11 -8.94
N MET A 477 1.01 4.15 -8.55
CA MET A 477 0.07 4.84 -9.46
C MET A 477 0.75 5.47 -10.68
N GLU A 478 2.02 5.87 -10.56
CA GLU A 478 2.82 6.42 -11.66
C GLU A 478 2.97 5.46 -12.84
N ARG A 479 2.75 4.16 -12.64
CA ARG A 479 2.76 3.15 -13.71
C ARG A 479 1.49 3.15 -14.55
N PHE A 480 0.43 3.71 -14.03
CA PHE A 480 -0.89 3.76 -14.66
C PHE A 480 -1.18 5.13 -15.28
N ALA A 481 -0.61 6.17 -14.71
CA ALA A 481 -0.72 7.49 -15.28
C ALA A 481 0.16 7.63 -16.52
N GLY A 482 -0.32 8.35 -17.51
CA GLY A 482 0.36 8.49 -18.80
C GLY A 482 0.44 7.21 -19.65
N ALA A 483 -0.07 6.06 -19.12
CA ALA A 483 -0.22 4.82 -19.88
C ALA A 483 -1.68 4.63 -20.30
N TYR A 484 -1.90 3.89 -21.37
CA TYR A 484 -3.23 3.48 -21.80
C TYR A 484 -3.67 2.27 -20.98
N ASN A 485 -4.67 2.46 -20.11
CA ASN A 485 -5.11 1.47 -19.15
C ASN A 485 -6.30 0.66 -19.67
N ILE A 486 -6.07 -0.61 -19.96
CA ILE A 486 -7.11 -1.58 -20.32
C ILE A 486 -7.47 -2.36 -19.06
N GLY A 487 -8.68 -2.18 -18.54
CA GLY A 487 -9.19 -2.97 -17.44
C GLY A 487 -9.85 -4.26 -17.94
N PHE A 488 -9.35 -5.42 -17.53
CA PHE A 488 -10.00 -6.69 -17.85
C PHE A 488 -10.89 -7.11 -16.68
N PHE A 489 -12.13 -6.65 -16.69
CA PHE A 489 -13.04 -6.78 -15.56
C PHE A 489 -14.23 -7.69 -15.83
N LEU A 490 -14.67 -8.32 -14.76
CA LEU A 490 -15.84 -9.18 -14.70
C LEU A 490 -16.76 -8.64 -13.61
N TRP A 491 -18.04 -8.61 -13.91
CA TRP A 491 -19.06 -8.37 -12.91
C TRP A 491 -20.29 -9.22 -13.21
N GLU A 492 -20.74 -9.98 -12.22
CA GLU A 492 -21.71 -11.03 -12.43
C GLU A 492 -23.17 -10.62 -12.16
N THR A 493 -23.46 -9.37 -11.85
CA THR A 493 -24.83 -8.88 -11.68
C THR A 493 -25.19 -7.85 -12.74
N SER A 494 -26.48 -7.53 -12.89
CA SER A 494 -26.97 -6.61 -13.91
C SER A 494 -26.43 -5.17 -13.81
N LEU A 495 -26.01 -4.78 -12.61
CA LEU A 495 -25.39 -3.48 -12.34
C LEU A 495 -24.08 -3.67 -11.59
N PRO A 496 -22.98 -3.00 -11.99
CA PRO A 496 -21.76 -2.99 -11.21
C PRO A 496 -21.96 -2.18 -9.92
N PRO A 497 -21.15 -2.46 -8.87
CA PRO A 497 -21.28 -1.76 -7.60
C PRO A 497 -20.82 -0.31 -7.72
N ARG A 498 -21.37 0.59 -6.88
CA ARG A 498 -20.95 1.99 -6.86
C ARG A 498 -19.46 2.14 -6.54
N SER A 499 -18.92 1.26 -5.69
CA SER A 499 -17.48 1.23 -5.37
C SER A 499 -16.58 0.94 -6.59
N SER A 500 -17.11 0.40 -7.68
CA SER A 500 -16.36 0.18 -8.93
C SER A 500 -16.24 1.42 -9.81
N LEU A 501 -17.01 2.48 -9.55
CA LEU A 501 -17.04 3.66 -10.41
C LEU A 501 -15.67 4.30 -10.58
N LEU A 502 -14.90 4.38 -9.48
CA LEU A 502 -13.54 4.90 -9.54
C LEU A 502 -12.63 4.01 -10.40
N THR A 503 -12.74 2.68 -10.28
CA THR A 503 -11.98 1.75 -11.12
C THR A 503 -12.25 2.00 -12.59
N LEU A 504 -13.53 2.08 -12.95
CA LEU A 504 -13.95 2.34 -14.34
C LEU A 504 -13.42 3.67 -14.85
N ASP A 505 -13.41 4.68 -14.00
CA ASP A 505 -12.97 6.03 -14.34
C ASP A 505 -11.45 6.15 -14.52
N LEU A 506 -10.68 5.23 -13.96
CA LEU A 506 -9.22 5.15 -14.16
C LEU A 506 -8.81 4.38 -15.44
N MET A 507 -9.78 3.80 -16.17
CA MET A 507 -9.54 3.04 -17.37
C MET A 507 -9.78 3.86 -18.64
N ASP A 508 -9.00 3.59 -19.68
CA ASP A 508 -9.22 4.12 -21.02
C ASP A 508 -10.09 3.18 -21.88
N GLU A 509 -10.01 1.86 -21.58
CA GLU A 509 -10.73 0.81 -22.29
C GLU A 509 -11.05 -0.35 -21.33
N ILE A 510 -12.14 -1.07 -21.59
CA ILE A 510 -12.50 -2.26 -20.81
C ILE A 510 -12.56 -3.48 -21.72
N TRP A 511 -11.93 -4.56 -21.29
CA TRP A 511 -12.16 -5.91 -21.80
C TRP A 511 -12.97 -6.71 -20.79
N THR A 512 -13.85 -7.56 -21.28
CA THR A 512 -14.65 -8.44 -20.44
C THR A 512 -14.91 -9.77 -21.15
N LEU A 513 -15.36 -10.78 -20.43
CA LEU A 513 -15.48 -12.14 -20.97
C LEU A 513 -16.82 -12.43 -21.69
N SER A 514 -17.84 -11.57 -21.53
CA SER A 514 -19.18 -11.84 -22.03
C SER A 514 -19.97 -10.58 -22.36
N ASP A 515 -20.94 -10.74 -23.25
CA ASP A 515 -21.91 -9.67 -23.57
C ASP A 515 -22.70 -9.24 -22.34
N PHE A 516 -23.02 -10.16 -21.43
CA PHE A 516 -23.70 -9.85 -20.18
C PHE A 516 -22.88 -8.89 -19.31
N CYS A 517 -21.60 -9.18 -19.11
CA CYS A 517 -20.71 -8.29 -18.36
C CYS A 517 -20.53 -6.94 -19.08
N ALA A 518 -20.40 -6.94 -20.39
CA ALA A 518 -20.28 -5.71 -21.18
C ALA A 518 -21.49 -4.80 -21.02
N GLN A 519 -22.71 -5.36 -21.08
CA GLN A 519 -23.96 -4.62 -20.88
C GLN A 519 -24.07 -4.02 -19.47
N GLY A 520 -23.66 -4.77 -18.45
CA GLY A 520 -23.63 -4.29 -17.08
C GLY A 520 -22.63 -3.12 -16.91
N LEU A 521 -21.41 -3.29 -17.38
CA LEU A 521 -20.36 -2.27 -17.29
C LEU A 521 -20.68 -1.01 -18.09
N ALA A 522 -21.34 -1.10 -19.23
CA ALA A 522 -21.77 0.01 -20.06
C ALA A 522 -22.76 0.96 -19.36
N ARG A 523 -23.36 0.57 -18.24
CA ARG A 523 -24.20 1.45 -17.42
C ARG A 523 -23.40 2.58 -16.78
N HIS A 524 -22.14 2.35 -16.51
CA HIS A 524 -21.26 3.28 -15.77
C HIS A 524 -20.02 3.71 -16.54
N PHE A 525 -19.55 2.91 -17.49
CA PHE A 525 -18.38 3.24 -18.30
C PHE A 525 -18.79 3.81 -19.66
N ARG A 526 -18.14 4.89 -20.08
CA ARG A 526 -18.43 5.58 -21.36
C ARG A 526 -17.39 5.34 -22.46
N GLY A 527 -16.24 4.75 -22.07
CA GLY A 527 -15.20 4.37 -23.03
C GLY A 527 -15.52 3.08 -23.79
N PRO A 528 -14.58 2.62 -24.64
CA PRO A 528 -14.72 1.37 -25.37
C PRO A 528 -14.80 0.15 -24.47
N ILE A 529 -15.78 -0.72 -24.71
CA ILE A 529 -15.90 -2.04 -24.06
C ILE A 529 -15.83 -3.12 -25.13
N HIS A 530 -14.97 -4.11 -24.90
CA HIS A 530 -14.80 -5.22 -25.84
C HIS A 530 -15.00 -6.56 -25.13
N VAL A 531 -15.77 -7.43 -25.76
CA VAL A 531 -15.90 -8.83 -25.33
C VAL A 531 -14.70 -9.61 -25.86
N VAL A 532 -13.87 -10.08 -24.95
CA VAL A 532 -12.65 -10.84 -25.22
C VAL A 532 -12.75 -12.13 -24.40
N PRO A 533 -13.41 -13.17 -24.91
CA PRO A 533 -13.63 -14.40 -24.16
C PRO A 533 -12.32 -15.14 -23.91
N ASN A 534 -12.30 -15.98 -22.88
CA ASN A 534 -11.21 -16.92 -22.71
C ASN A 534 -11.42 -18.17 -23.56
N CYS A 535 -10.33 -18.81 -24.00
CA CYS A 535 -10.45 -20.12 -24.60
C CYS A 535 -10.65 -21.21 -23.55
N VAL A 536 -11.26 -22.27 -23.95
CA VAL A 536 -11.31 -23.52 -23.17
C VAL A 536 -10.09 -24.35 -23.54
N ASP A 537 -9.38 -24.85 -22.53
CA ASP A 537 -8.19 -25.68 -22.73
C ASP A 537 -8.56 -26.97 -23.51
N GLU A 538 -7.90 -27.18 -24.63
CA GLU A 538 -8.13 -28.41 -25.45
C GLU A 538 -7.74 -29.69 -24.69
N ARG A 539 -6.88 -29.59 -23.66
CA ARG A 539 -6.60 -30.69 -22.72
C ARG A 539 -7.84 -31.12 -21.94
N ALA A 540 -8.88 -30.27 -21.86
CA ALA A 540 -10.17 -30.68 -21.33
C ALA A 540 -10.82 -31.80 -22.21
N ALA A 541 -10.58 -31.78 -23.52
CA ALA A 541 -11.08 -32.80 -24.44
C ALA A 541 -10.18 -34.04 -24.58
N ALA A 542 -8.91 -33.97 -24.13
CA ALA A 542 -7.99 -35.10 -24.27
C ALA A 542 -8.37 -36.28 -23.34
N PRO A 543 -8.27 -37.54 -23.80
CA PRO A 543 -8.41 -38.70 -22.92
C PRO A 543 -7.38 -38.59 -21.78
N ALA A 544 -7.73 -39.01 -20.56
CA ALA A 544 -6.74 -39.14 -19.50
C ALA A 544 -5.79 -40.28 -19.89
N ASP A 545 -4.46 -40.03 -19.83
CA ASP A 545 -3.46 -41.09 -20.00
C ASP A 545 -3.75 -42.23 -19.00
N GLY A 546 -4.10 -43.40 -19.46
CA GLY A 546 -4.42 -44.58 -18.66
C GLY A 546 -5.88 -44.81 -18.29
N ALA A 547 -6.82 -43.97 -18.73
CA ALA A 547 -8.24 -44.29 -18.62
C ALA A 547 -8.66 -45.16 -19.82
N GLY A 548 -9.06 -46.40 -19.55
CA GLY A 548 -9.59 -47.32 -20.53
C GLY A 548 -10.79 -46.73 -21.32
N PRO A 549 -11.16 -47.31 -22.45
CA PRO A 549 -12.08 -46.76 -23.44
C PRO A 549 -13.52 -46.68 -22.92
N GLY A 550 -13.84 -45.60 -22.21
CA GLY A 550 -15.22 -45.22 -21.93
C GLY A 550 -15.83 -44.31 -23.02
N ALA A 551 -15.07 -44.03 -24.07
CA ALA A 551 -15.49 -43.21 -25.21
C ALA A 551 -16.17 -43.97 -26.36
N ASP A 552 -16.11 -45.26 -26.32
CA ASP A 552 -16.64 -46.08 -27.40
C ASP A 552 -18.08 -46.54 -27.11
N GLY A 553 -19.06 -45.73 -27.46
CA GLY A 553 -20.40 -46.20 -27.78
C GLY A 553 -21.20 -47.04 -26.77
N ALA A 554 -20.60 -47.44 -25.64
CA ALA A 554 -21.29 -48.12 -24.57
C ALA A 554 -22.23 -47.13 -23.88
N GLY A 555 -23.52 -47.38 -23.96
CA GLY A 555 -24.61 -46.58 -23.39
C GLY A 555 -24.35 -46.27 -21.91
N TRP A 556 -25.01 -45.27 -21.34
CA TRP A 556 -24.96 -44.86 -19.92
C TRP A 556 -25.35 -45.96 -18.92
N ARG A 557 -25.31 -47.23 -19.35
CA ARG A 557 -25.62 -48.44 -18.58
C ARG A 557 -24.31 -49.07 -18.07
N GLY A 558 -23.66 -48.38 -17.15
CA GLY A 558 -22.50 -48.92 -16.43
C GLY A 558 -22.85 -49.30 -14.98
N GLU A 559 -21.96 -50.05 -14.32
CA GLU A 559 -22.07 -50.51 -12.93
C GLU A 559 -22.05 -49.39 -11.86
N ARG A 560 -22.11 -48.12 -12.28
CA ARG A 560 -22.08 -46.95 -11.36
C ARG A 560 -23.34 -46.09 -11.52
N PRO A 561 -23.72 -45.35 -10.42
CA PRO A 561 -24.84 -44.40 -10.48
C PRO A 561 -24.63 -43.32 -11.55
N PHE A 562 -25.71 -42.97 -12.28
CA PHE A 562 -25.71 -41.81 -13.19
C PHE A 562 -25.44 -40.53 -12.37
N THR A 563 -24.38 -39.83 -12.70
CA THR A 563 -23.85 -38.74 -11.88
C THR A 563 -24.10 -37.39 -12.51
N PHE A 564 -24.96 -36.59 -11.88
CA PHE A 564 -25.04 -35.15 -12.07
C PHE A 564 -23.91 -34.50 -11.25
N TYR A 565 -23.19 -33.56 -11.86
CA TYR A 565 -22.02 -32.93 -11.26
C TYR A 565 -22.13 -31.43 -11.28
N PHE A 566 -21.76 -30.80 -10.18
CA PHE A 566 -21.61 -29.37 -10.07
C PHE A 566 -20.41 -29.05 -9.22
N CYS A 567 -19.53 -28.11 -9.65
CA CYS A 567 -18.38 -27.66 -8.86
C CYS A 567 -18.27 -26.15 -8.84
N PHE A 568 -17.90 -25.62 -7.67
CA PHE A 568 -17.64 -24.19 -7.51
C PHE A 568 -16.75 -23.92 -6.29
N ASP A 569 -16.26 -22.66 -6.19
CA ASP A 569 -15.54 -22.12 -5.02
C ASP A 569 -16.56 -21.36 -4.15
N ALA A 570 -16.70 -21.73 -2.88
CA ALA A 570 -17.65 -21.11 -1.95
C ALA A 570 -17.37 -19.61 -1.74
N ARG A 571 -16.13 -19.16 -1.94
CA ARG A 571 -15.79 -17.73 -1.90
C ARG A 571 -16.46 -16.92 -3.02
N SER A 572 -17.03 -17.59 -4.03
CA SER A 572 -17.83 -17.00 -5.10
C SER A 572 -19.33 -16.96 -4.77
N TRP A 573 -19.70 -17.07 -3.51
CA TRP A 573 -21.04 -17.02 -2.91
C TRP A 573 -21.96 -18.21 -3.25
N TYR A 574 -22.47 -18.88 -2.21
CA TYR A 574 -23.50 -19.92 -2.33
C TYR A 574 -24.79 -19.39 -2.93
N THR A 575 -25.18 -18.18 -2.54
CA THR A 575 -26.37 -17.50 -3.07
C THR A 575 -26.28 -17.32 -4.57
N ARG A 576 -25.16 -16.88 -5.11
CA ARG A 576 -24.96 -16.68 -6.55
C ARG A 576 -24.85 -18.01 -7.31
N LYS A 577 -24.04 -18.94 -6.81
CA LYS A 577 -23.83 -20.26 -7.44
C LYS A 577 -25.05 -21.19 -7.33
N ASN A 578 -25.90 -20.97 -6.34
CA ASN A 578 -27.20 -21.62 -6.14
C ASN A 578 -27.18 -23.16 -6.18
N PRO A 579 -26.28 -23.84 -5.45
CA PRO A 579 -26.28 -25.30 -5.40
C PRO A 579 -27.53 -25.86 -4.75
N LEU A 580 -28.25 -25.06 -3.97
CA LEU A 580 -29.49 -25.43 -3.32
C LEU A 580 -30.60 -25.71 -4.35
N ALA A 581 -30.69 -24.91 -5.42
CA ALA A 581 -31.64 -25.16 -6.53
C ALA A 581 -31.30 -26.46 -7.24
N ALA A 582 -30.01 -26.75 -7.47
CA ALA A 582 -29.60 -28.02 -8.07
C ALA A 582 -29.98 -29.24 -7.21
N ALA A 583 -29.80 -29.14 -5.90
CA ALA A 583 -30.20 -30.20 -4.96
C ALA A 583 -31.72 -30.41 -4.93
N ARG A 584 -32.51 -29.33 -4.89
CA ARG A 584 -33.99 -29.40 -4.92
C ARG A 584 -34.52 -29.95 -6.25
N ALA A 585 -33.93 -29.51 -7.36
CA ALA A 585 -34.28 -30.04 -8.70
C ALA A 585 -33.95 -31.51 -8.80
N PHE A 586 -32.83 -31.98 -8.28
CA PHE A 586 -32.47 -33.38 -8.23
C PHE A 586 -33.48 -34.21 -7.44
N GLN A 587 -33.89 -33.77 -6.25
CA GLN A 587 -34.89 -34.46 -5.41
C GLN A 587 -36.27 -34.53 -6.12
N LEU A 588 -36.65 -33.45 -6.79
CA LEU A 588 -37.90 -33.40 -7.55
C LEU A 588 -37.85 -34.29 -8.80
N ALA A 589 -36.72 -34.32 -9.50
CA ALA A 589 -36.52 -35.16 -10.68
C ALA A 589 -36.51 -36.66 -10.35
N PHE A 590 -35.95 -37.02 -9.21
CA PHE A 590 -35.70 -38.38 -8.78
C PHE A 590 -36.17 -38.59 -7.32
N PRO A 591 -37.48 -38.78 -7.09
CA PRO A 591 -37.99 -39.01 -5.75
C PRO A 591 -37.32 -40.21 -5.07
N ALA A 592 -37.03 -40.08 -3.78
CA ALA A 592 -36.41 -41.16 -3.02
C ALA A 592 -37.34 -42.37 -2.96
N GLY A 593 -36.79 -43.57 -3.23
CA GLY A 593 -37.57 -44.84 -3.22
C GLY A 593 -38.33 -45.13 -4.52
N ASP A 594 -38.27 -44.26 -5.54
CA ASP A 594 -38.85 -44.55 -6.87
C ASP A 594 -37.88 -45.42 -7.69
N PRO A 595 -38.19 -46.72 -7.91
CA PRO A 595 -37.29 -47.62 -8.63
C PRO A 595 -37.18 -47.30 -10.12
N SER A 596 -38.10 -46.51 -10.67
CA SER A 596 -38.05 -46.09 -12.08
C SER A 596 -36.93 -45.11 -12.38
N CYS A 597 -36.40 -44.46 -11.35
CA CYS A 597 -35.29 -43.52 -11.47
C CYS A 597 -33.94 -44.20 -11.74
N GLY A 598 -33.81 -45.50 -11.36
CA GLY A 598 -32.53 -46.20 -11.36
C GLY A 598 -31.53 -45.58 -10.38
N GLU A 599 -30.28 -46.00 -10.49
CA GLU A 599 -29.22 -45.42 -9.63
C GLU A 599 -28.80 -44.06 -10.14
N VAL A 600 -29.07 -43.01 -9.37
CA VAL A 600 -28.69 -41.60 -9.65
C VAL A 600 -28.06 -40.96 -8.46
N ARG A 601 -27.13 -40.04 -8.66
CA ARG A 601 -26.56 -39.19 -7.63
C ARG A 601 -26.29 -37.78 -8.11
N LEU A 602 -26.29 -36.82 -7.17
CA LEU A 602 -25.80 -35.46 -7.37
C LEU A 602 -24.49 -35.32 -6.61
N LEU A 603 -23.40 -35.07 -7.33
CA LEU A 603 -22.09 -34.82 -6.77
C LEU A 603 -21.78 -33.31 -6.78
N LEU A 604 -21.71 -32.71 -5.64
CA LEU A 604 -21.35 -31.30 -5.43
C LEU A 604 -19.91 -31.20 -4.91
N ARG A 605 -19.00 -30.71 -5.72
CA ARG A 605 -17.65 -30.40 -5.26
C ARG A 605 -17.56 -28.92 -4.92
N ILE A 606 -17.36 -28.61 -3.65
CA ILE A 606 -17.38 -27.24 -3.12
C ILE A 606 -16.03 -26.97 -2.47
N ARG A 607 -15.20 -26.15 -3.10
CA ARG A 607 -13.94 -25.69 -2.54
C ARG A 607 -14.20 -24.67 -1.44
N TYR A 608 -13.41 -24.71 -0.37
CA TYR A 608 -13.56 -23.79 0.78
C TYR A 608 -14.98 -23.78 1.36
N ARG A 609 -15.58 -24.96 1.49
CA ARG A 609 -16.98 -25.16 1.91
C ARG A 609 -17.40 -24.38 3.14
N ALA A 610 -16.51 -24.23 4.13
CA ALA A 610 -16.78 -23.48 5.37
C ALA A 610 -16.88 -21.96 5.13
N SER A 611 -16.41 -21.44 3.99
CA SER A 611 -16.48 -20.02 3.68
C SER A 611 -17.91 -19.61 3.40
N SER A 612 -18.39 -18.62 4.13
CA SER A 612 -19.63 -17.89 3.83
C SER A 612 -19.40 -16.41 4.11
N ARG A 613 -20.05 -15.57 3.32
CA ARG A 613 -19.75 -14.14 3.24
C ARG A 613 -20.80 -13.25 3.90
N SER A 614 -22.00 -13.81 4.15
CA SER A 614 -23.13 -13.11 4.72
C SER A 614 -24.04 -14.07 5.48
N ILE A 615 -25.09 -13.53 6.14
CA ILE A 615 -26.13 -14.33 6.78
C ILE A 615 -26.91 -15.12 5.75
N ALA A 616 -27.32 -14.50 4.61
CA ALA A 616 -28.03 -15.17 3.54
C ALA A 616 -27.17 -16.28 2.92
N ASP A 617 -25.89 -16.04 2.69
CA ASP A 617 -24.95 -17.04 2.16
C ASP A 617 -24.77 -18.22 3.13
N THR A 618 -24.68 -17.94 4.42
CA THR A 618 -24.63 -18.97 5.48
C THR A 618 -25.92 -19.79 5.54
N ALA A 619 -27.08 -19.15 5.47
CA ALA A 619 -28.37 -19.84 5.48
C ALA A 619 -28.51 -20.77 4.26
N HIS A 620 -28.07 -20.33 3.09
CA HIS A 620 -28.07 -21.13 1.86
C HIS A 620 -27.21 -22.40 2.02
N ARG A 621 -25.99 -22.25 2.55
CA ARG A 621 -25.09 -23.37 2.85
C ARG A 621 -25.71 -24.36 3.85
N LEU A 622 -26.26 -23.87 4.97
CA LEU A 622 -26.87 -24.74 5.98
C LEU A 622 -28.09 -25.52 5.47
N GLN A 623 -28.92 -24.89 4.61
CA GLN A 623 -30.02 -25.59 3.94
C GLN A 623 -29.52 -26.69 3.01
N LEU A 624 -28.47 -26.42 2.23
CA LEU A 624 -27.83 -27.43 1.37
C LEU A 624 -27.29 -28.61 2.20
N ASP A 625 -26.58 -28.34 3.29
CA ASP A 625 -26.05 -29.34 4.20
C ASP A 625 -27.16 -30.19 4.83
N ARG A 626 -28.32 -29.59 5.13
CA ARG A 626 -29.50 -30.30 5.60
C ARG A 626 -30.07 -31.27 4.52
N LEU A 627 -30.20 -30.79 3.29
CA LEU A 627 -30.68 -31.64 2.20
C LEU A 627 -29.76 -32.85 1.95
N ALA A 628 -28.45 -32.62 1.93
CA ALA A 628 -27.47 -33.70 1.76
C ALA A 628 -27.46 -34.72 2.90
N ARG A 629 -27.79 -34.31 4.14
CA ARG A 629 -27.98 -35.26 5.25
C ARG A 629 -29.24 -36.07 5.14
N LEU A 630 -30.30 -35.52 4.57
CA LEU A 630 -31.58 -36.19 4.41
C LEU A 630 -31.62 -37.09 3.18
N ASP A 631 -30.83 -36.82 2.14
CA ASP A 631 -30.76 -37.60 0.93
C ASP A 631 -29.31 -38.01 0.62
N PRO A 632 -28.90 -39.25 0.92
CA PRO A 632 -27.51 -39.69 0.74
C PRO A 632 -27.03 -39.74 -0.72
N ARG A 633 -27.92 -39.60 -1.69
CA ARG A 633 -27.56 -39.48 -3.10
C ARG A 633 -27.00 -38.10 -3.45
N ILE A 634 -27.20 -37.11 -2.58
CA ILE A 634 -26.59 -35.77 -2.67
C ILE A 634 -25.26 -35.80 -1.91
N VAL A 635 -24.18 -35.95 -2.66
CA VAL A 635 -22.84 -36.09 -2.12
C VAL A 635 -22.08 -34.75 -2.19
N ILE A 636 -21.66 -34.21 -1.05
CA ILE A 636 -20.84 -32.99 -1.00
C ILE A 636 -19.39 -33.36 -0.73
N ARG A 637 -18.47 -32.92 -1.60
CA ARG A 637 -17.02 -33.06 -1.41
C ARG A 637 -16.38 -31.70 -1.20
N ASP A 638 -15.69 -31.56 -0.07
CA ASP A 638 -14.88 -30.38 0.25
C ASP A 638 -13.40 -30.70 -0.05
N GLN A 639 -13.02 -30.51 -1.29
CA GLN A 639 -11.66 -30.79 -1.74
C GLN A 639 -11.16 -29.70 -2.68
N ASP A 640 -9.93 -29.25 -2.42
CA ASP A 640 -9.15 -28.45 -3.35
C ASP A 640 -8.29 -29.39 -4.21
N LEU A 641 -8.69 -29.58 -5.44
CA LEU A 641 -7.99 -30.46 -6.38
C LEU A 641 -7.14 -29.63 -7.35
N PRO A 642 -5.95 -30.12 -7.71
CA PRO A 642 -5.22 -29.61 -8.87
C PRO A 642 -6.12 -29.60 -10.10
N TYR A 643 -5.93 -28.63 -11.00
CA TYR A 643 -6.78 -28.43 -12.16
C TYR A 643 -6.98 -29.70 -13.01
N ALA A 644 -5.90 -30.46 -13.28
CA ALA A 644 -5.98 -31.71 -14.04
C ALA A 644 -6.88 -32.76 -13.37
N GLN A 645 -6.83 -32.88 -12.03
CA GLN A 645 -7.68 -33.80 -11.27
C GLN A 645 -9.15 -33.30 -11.26
N SER A 646 -9.35 -32.00 -11.22
CA SER A 646 -10.68 -31.37 -11.34
C SER A 646 -11.34 -31.71 -12.68
N LEU A 647 -10.57 -31.63 -13.77
CA LEU A 647 -11.03 -32.04 -15.11
C LEU A 647 -11.30 -33.55 -15.18
N ALA A 648 -10.46 -34.39 -14.55
CA ALA A 648 -10.67 -35.85 -14.51
C ALA A 648 -11.96 -36.21 -13.76
N GLU A 649 -12.27 -35.53 -12.64
CA GLU A 649 -13.55 -35.73 -11.95
C GLU A 649 -14.76 -35.32 -12.82
N MET A 650 -14.66 -34.20 -13.53
CA MET A 650 -15.69 -33.76 -14.47
C MET A 650 -15.87 -34.73 -15.64
N ARG A 651 -14.79 -35.33 -16.17
CA ARG A 651 -14.90 -36.39 -17.21
C ARG A 651 -15.66 -37.59 -16.73
N ASN A 652 -15.59 -37.94 -15.47
CA ASN A 652 -16.28 -39.09 -14.86
C ASN A 652 -17.74 -38.82 -14.49
N CYS A 653 -18.26 -37.62 -14.71
CA CYS A 653 -19.70 -37.36 -14.59
C CYS A 653 -20.45 -37.66 -15.89
N ASP A 654 -21.76 -37.76 -15.80
CA ASP A 654 -22.64 -37.99 -16.94
C ASP A 654 -23.33 -36.71 -17.42
N CYS A 655 -23.55 -35.76 -16.52
CA CYS A 655 -24.15 -34.48 -16.82
C CYS A 655 -23.59 -33.40 -15.91
N TYR A 656 -23.24 -32.25 -16.46
CA TYR A 656 -22.89 -31.06 -15.67
C TYR A 656 -24.13 -30.20 -15.40
N VAL A 657 -24.30 -29.70 -14.19
CA VAL A 657 -25.43 -28.88 -13.78
C VAL A 657 -24.97 -27.59 -13.14
N SER A 658 -25.52 -26.46 -13.59
CA SER A 658 -25.28 -25.15 -12.98
C SER A 658 -26.55 -24.29 -12.99
N LEU A 659 -27.30 -24.33 -11.91
CA LEU A 659 -28.49 -23.49 -11.72
C LEU A 659 -28.12 -22.14 -11.07
N HIS A 660 -27.07 -21.53 -11.60
CA HIS A 660 -26.55 -20.26 -11.11
C HIS A 660 -27.55 -19.12 -11.29
N ARG A 661 -27.46 -18.12 -10.40
CA ARG A 661 -28.21 -16.87 -10.53
C ARG A 661 -27.52 -15.89 -11.46
N ALA A 662 -26.20 -15.93 -11.52
CA ALA A 662 -25.40 -15.13 -12.45
C ALA A 662 -23.97 -15.67 -12.59
N GLU A 663 -23.40 -15.52 -13.78
CA GLU A 663 -22.01 -15.87 -14.12
C GLU A 663 -21.37 -14.82 -15.03
N GLY A 664 -20.08 -14.55 -14.80
CA GLY A 664 -19.31 -13.65 -15.67
C GLY A 664 -18.77 -14.34 -16.94
N PHE A 665 -18.57 -15.66 -16.89
CA PHE A 665 -18.20 -16.49 -18.04
C PHE A 665 -18.73 -17.92 -17.92
N GLY A 666 -18.53 -18.57 -16.76
CA GLY A 666 -18.97 -19.97 -16.57
C GLY A 666 -17.97 -20.99 -17.09
N TYR A 667 -16.69 -20.87 -16.74
CA TYR A 667 -15.61 -21.77 -17.19
C TYR A 667 -15.96 -23.25 -17.12
N THR A 668 -16.54 -23.71 -16.02
CA THR A 668 -16.84 -25.11 -15.79
C THR A 668 -17.94 -25.64 -16.71
N MET A 669 -18.87 -24.80 -17.14
CA MET A 669 -19.87 -25.12 -18.14
C MET A 669 -19.24 -25.30 -19.54
N ALA A 670 -18.39 -24.33 -19.92
CA ALA A 670 -17.69 -24.40 -21.21
C ALA A 670 -16.70 -25.58 -21.25
N GLU A 671 -16.05 -25.94 -20.17
CA GLU A 671 -15.18 -27.12 -20.02
C GLU A 671 -15.99 -28.42 -20.15
N ALA A 672 -17.16 -28.50 -19.51
CA ALA A 672 -18.05 -29.66 -19.64
C ALA A 672 -18.57 -29.83 -21.09
N MET A 673 -18.93 -28.73 -21.76
CA MET A 673 -19.27 -28.74 -23.17
C MET A 673 -18.10 -29.18 -24.05
N MET A 674 -16.87 -28.70 -23.78
CA MET A 674 -15.68 -29.14 -24.51
C MET A 674 -15.41 -30.63 -24.36
N MET A 675 -15.77 -31.22 -23.22
CA MET A 675 -15.69 -32.67 -22.95
C MET A 675 -16.83 -33.47 -23.62
N GLY A 676 -17.76 -32.82 -24.29
CA GLY A 676 -18.92 -33.47 -24.86
C GLY A 676 -19.92 -33.95 -23.81
N LYS A 677 -19.99 -33.31 -22.66
CA LYS A 677 -20.99 -33.62 -21.62
C LYS A 677 -22.28 -32.84 -21.86
N PRO A 678 -23.45 -33.45 -21.62
CA PRO A 678 -24.67 -32.69 -21.48
C PRO A 678 -24.56 -31.66 -20.36
N VAL A 679 -24.98 -30.41 -20.63
CA VAL A 679 -24.96 -29.34 -19.66
C VAL A 679 -26.36 -28.81 -19.41
N ILE A 680 -26.80 -28.78 -18.16
CA ILE A 680 -28.03 -28.13 -17.70
C ILE A 680 -27.62 -26.83 -17.04
N ALA A 681 -28.10 -25.68 -17.51
CA ALA A 681 -27.71 -24.37 -16.98
C ALA A 681 -28.90 -23.40 -16.99
N SER A 682 -28.82 -22.39 -16.08
CA SER A 682 -29.76 -21.26 -16.11
C SER A 682 -29.76 -20.56 -17.47
N ARG A 683 -30.93 -20.14 -17.95
CA ARG A 683 -31.06 -19.31 -19.16
C ARG A 683 -30.78 -17.86 -18.87
N TYR A 684 -29.59 -17.59 -18.38
CA TYR A 684 -29.20 -16.25 -17.93
C TYR A 684 -27.70 -16.06 -17.87
N SER A 685 -27.26 -14.84 -18.16
CA SER A 685 -25.88 -14.36 -18.06
C SER A 685 -24.91 -14.95 -19.10
N ALA A 686 -23.64 -14.99 -18.78
CA ALA A 686 -22.55 -15.20 -19.73
C ALA A 686 -22.56 -16.54 -20.50
N ASN A 687 -23.16 -17.58 -19.95
CA ASN A 687 -23.23 -18.85 -20.67
C ASN A 687 -24.08 -18.76 -21.96
N LEU A 688 -24.94 -17.75 -22.10
CA LEU A 688 -25.75 -17.55 -23.32
C LEU A 688 -24.90 -17.13 -24.54
N ASP A 689 -23.67 -16.66 -24.33
CA ASP A 689 -22.75 -16.30 -25.41
C ASP A 689 -22.25 -17.55 -26.18
N TYR A 690 -22.27 -18.73 -25.54
CA TYR A 690 -21.78 -19.98 -26.13
C TYR A 690 -22.76 -21.16 -25.95
N MET A 691 -23.91 -20.98 -25.32
CA MET A 691 -24.89 -22.03 -25.05
C MET A 691 -26.28 -21.64 -25.52
N THR A 692 -26.92 -22.55 -26.24
CA THR A 692 -28.27 -22.40 -26.77
C THR A 692 -29.09 -23.67 -26.49
N ASP A 693 -30.39 -23.69 -26.81
CA ASP A 693 -31.23 -24.88 -26.69
C ASP A 693 -30.81 -26.04 -27.63
N ARG A 694 -29.96 -25.78 -28.60
CA ARG A 694 -29.38 -26.82 -29.47
C ARG A 694 -28.12 -27.43 -28.89
N THR A 695 -27.41 -26.70 -28.01
CA THR A 695 -26.09 -27.06 -27.50
C THR A 695 -26.10 -27.44 -26.02
N GLY A 696 -27.22 -27.31 -25.32
CA GLY A 696 -27.41 -27.67 -23.93
C GLY A 696 -28.85 -27.62 -23.49
N PHE A 697 -29.11 -27.75 -22.22
CA PHE A 697 -30.45 -27.70 -21.61
C PHE A 697 -30.55 -26.41 -20.78
N LEU A 698 -31.14 -25.37 -21.39
CA LEU A 698 -31.33 -24.09 -20.75
C LEU A 698 -32.60 -24.06 -19.90
N VAL A 699 -32.46 -23.78 -18.61
CA VAL A 699 -33.56 -23.74 -17.64
C VAL A 699 -34.11 -22.32 -17.57
N GLY A 700 -35.41 -22.18 -17.79
CA GLY A 700 -36.14 -20.93 -17.65
C GLY A 700 -36.24 -20.49 -16.17
N GLY A 701 -36.78 -19.30 -15.96
CA GLY A 701 -36.98 -18.71 -14.64
C GLY A 701 -37.35 -17.23 -14.75
N CYS A 702 -37.08 -16.47 -13.74
CA CYS A 702 -37.37 -15.03 -13.73
C CYS A 702 -36.21 -14.23 -13.13
N GLU A 703 -36.09 -12.95 -13.54
CA GLU A 703 -35.21 -12.01 -12.86
C GLU A 703 -35.86 -11.57 -11.56
N ARG A 704 -35.04 -11.35 -10.55
CA ARG A 704 -35.40 -10.69 -9.29
C ARG A 704 -34.32 -9.77 -8.80
N PHE A 705 -34.70 -8.83 -7.99
CA PHE A 705 -33.74 -7.94 -7.33
C PHE A 705 -32.89 -8.72 -6.31
N ILE A 706 -31.67 -8.25 -6.13
CA ILE A 706 -30.70 -8.82 -5.19
C ILE A 706 -30.84 -8.09 -3.86
N GLU A 707 -31.04 -8.83 -2.78
CA GLU A 707 -31.03 -8.26 -1.45
C GLU A 707 -29.59 -7.92 -1.00
N PRO A 708 -29.40 -6.86 -0.19
CA PRO A 708 -28.06 -6.36 0.14
C PRO A 708 -27.11 -7.40 0.75
N ASP A 709 -27.62 -8.44 1.45
CA ASP A 709 -26.78 -9.45 2.08
C ASP A 709 -26.64 -10.75 1.23
N GLU A 710 -27.23 -10.79 0.05
CA GLU A 710 -27.14 -11.93 -0.87
C GLU A 710 -25.88 -11.92 -1.73
N TYR A 711 -25.26 -10.74 -1.93
CA TYR A 711 -24.02 -10.60 -2.69
C TYR A 711 -23.17 -9.43 -2.21
N ILE A 712 -21.94 -9.33 -2.73
CA ILE A 712 -21.01 -8.28 -2.38
C ILE A 712 -21.43 -6.94 -2.99
N ASP A 713 -21.48 -5.89 -2.18
CA ASP A 713 -21.65 -4.49 -2.60
C ASP A 713 -22.77 -4.29 -3.64
N VAL A 714 -23.97 -4.74 -3.27
CA VAL A 714 -25.14 -4.72 -4.14
C VAL A 714 -25.59 -3.29 -4.39
N THR A 715 -25.57 -2.88 -5.66
CA THR A 715 -26.18 -1.61 -6.08
C THR A 715 -27.70 -1.71 -6.02
N PRO A 716 -28.43 -0.76 -5.43
CA PRO A 716 -29.89 -0.76 -5.46
C PRO A 716 -30.44 -0.89 -6.89
N GLY A 717 -31.36 -1.82 -7.09
CA GLY A 717 -31.89 -2.14 -8.40
C GLY A 717 -31.10 -3.17 -9.22
N ALA A 718 -29.98 -3.66 -8.69
CA ALA A 718 -29.27 -4.79 -9.28
C ALA A 718 -30.14 -6.05 -9.24
N ALA A 719 -30.13 -6.82 -10.30
CA ALA A 719 -30.89 -8.03 -10.44
C ALA A 719 -30.02 -9.21 -10.85
N TRP A 720 -30.52 -10.39 -10.59
CA TRP A 720 -30.03 -11.67 -11.08
C TRP A 720 -31.19 -12.64 -11.34
N PHE A 721 -30.88 -13.86 -11.68
CA PHE A 721 -31.87 -14.84 -12.16
C PHE A 721 -32.19 -15.86 -11.07
N GLU A 722 -33.49 -16.15 -10.90
CA GLU A 722 -33.96 -17.28 -10.10
C GLU A 722 -34.45 -18.38 -11.05
N PRO A 723 -33.68 -19.48 -11.21
CA PRO A 723 -34.07 -20.58 -12.11
C PRO A 723 -35.27 -21.34 -11.58
N ASP A 724 -36.16 -21.77 -12.47
CA ASP A 724 -37.30 -22.61 -12.14
C ASP A 724 -36.83 -24.02 -11.81
N VAL A 725 -37.02 -24.41 -10.56
CA VAL A 725 -36.61 -25.72 -10.02
C VAL A 725 -37.39 -26.88 -10.69
N ALA A 726 -38.64 -26.67 -11.05
CA ALA A 726 -39.44 -27.70 -11.72
C ALA A 726 -38.96 -27.90 -13.15
N ALA A 727 -38.71 -26.83 -13.90
CA ALA A 727 -38.10 -26.89 -15.22
C ALA A 727 -36.71 -27.54 -15.21
N ALA A 728 -35.91 -27.25 -14.15
CA ALA A 728 -34.63 -27.90 -13.97
C ALA A 728 -34.74 -29.40 -13.68
N ALA A 729 -35.73 -29.82 -12.90
CA ALA A 729 -36.02 -31.23 -12.64
C ALA A 729 -36.40 -31.94 -13.91
N GLU A 730 -37.23 -31.34 -14.74
CA GLU A 730 -37.61 -31.91 -16.05
C GLU A 730 -36.38 -32.02 -16.97
N ALA A 731 -35.52 -31.03 -17.01
CA ALA A 731 -34.28 -31.11 -17.77
C ALA A 731 -33.37 -32.25 -17.29
N MET A 732 -33.26 -32.47 -15.96
CA MET A 732 -32.54 -33.61 -15.41
C MET A 732 -33.13 -34.94 -15.82
N ARG A 733 -34.46 -35.08 -15.81
CA ARG A 733 -35.16 -36.29 -16.31
C ARG A 733 -34.92 -36.52 -17.79
N ARG A 734 -35.03 -35.50 -18.63
CA ARG A 734 -34.74 -35.57 -20.06
C ARG A 734 -33.32 -36.06 -20.32
N VAL A 735 -32.32 -35.45 -19.65
CA VAL A 735 -30.92 -35.88 -19.80
C VAL A 735 -30.73 -37.34 -19.37
N ARG A 736 -31.42 -37.80 -18.32
CA ARG A 736 -31.27 -39.16 -17.79
C ARG A 736 -31.97 -40.22 -18.68
N PHE A 737 -33.12 -39.90 -19.24
CA PHE A 737 -33.99 -40.90 -19.92
C PHE A 737 -34.05 -40.76 -21.44
N ASP A 738 -33.73 -39.56 -22.00
CA ASP A 738 -33.58 -39.37 -23.45
C ASP A 738 -32.09 -39.22 -23.81
N GLU A 739 -31.42 -40.37 -23.84
CA GLU A 739 -29.98 -40.42 -24.13
C GLU A 739 -29.66 -39.88 -25.54
N ALA A 740 -30.54 -40.09 -26.49
CA ALA A 740 -30.36 -39.66 -27.89
C ALA A 740 -30.34 -38.10 -27.96
N GLU A 741 -31.30 -37.45 -27.31
CA GLU A 741 -31.33 -36.00 -27.24
C GLU A 741 -30.14 -35.46 -26.48
N ALA A 742 -29.80 -36.05 -25.34
CA ALA A 742 -28.67 -35.60 -24.49
C ALA A 742 -27.35 -35.68 -25.27
N ARG A 743 -27.05 -36.77 -25.94
CA ARG A 743 -25.85 -36.94 -26.79
C ARG A 743 -25.82 -35.96 -27.95
N ARG A 744 -26.94 -35.77 -28.65
CA ARG A 744 -27.04 -34.85 -29.77
C ARG A 744 -26.71 -33.42 -29.35
N ARG A 745 -27.29 -32.93 -28.24
CA ARG A 745 -27.01 -31.57 -27.71
C ARG A 745 -25.58 -31.44 -27.20
N ALA A 746 -25.05 -32.46 -26.53
CA ALA A 746 -23.68 -32.48 -26.04
C ALA A 746 -22.68 -32.43 -27.21
N ALA A 747 -22.88 -33.21 -28.28
CA ALA A 747 -22.00 -33.16 -29.45
C ALA A 747 -22.07 -31.79 -30.17
N ALA A 748 -23.28 -31.24 -30.33
CA ALA A 748 -23.45 -29.91 -30.92
C ALA A 748 -22.77 -28.81 -30.04
N GLY A 749 -22.85 -28.95 -28.71
CA GLY A 749 -22.19 -28.07 -27.76
C GLY A 749 -20.68 -28.14 -27.84
N GLN A 750 -20.12 -29.35 -27.91
CA GLN A 750 -18.69 -29.57 -28.06
C GLN A 750 -18.16 -28.94 -29.35
N GLU A 751 -18.82 -29.17 -30.47
CA GLU A 751 -18.41 -28.57 -31.74
C GLU A 751 -18.49 -27.04 -31.72
N HIS A 752 -19.55 -26.50 -31.12
CA HIS A 752 -19.72 -25.07 -31.01
C HIS A 752 -18.59 -24.42 -30.19
N VAL A 753 -18.28 -24.96 -29.00
CA VAL A 753 -17.21 -24.44 -28.12
C VAL A 753 -15.84 -24.59 -28.76
N ARG A 754 -15.56 -25.73 -29.42
CA ARG A 754 -14.30 -25.92 -30.19
C ARG A 754 -14.10 -24.86 -31.26
N ARG A 755 -15.17 -24.45 -31.93
CA ARG A 755 -15.08 -23.45 -32.98
C ARG A 755 -14.97 -22.04 -32.49
N THR A 756 -15.69 -21.68 -31.41
CA THR A 756 -15.84 -20.30 -30.96
C THR A 756 -14.85 -19.90 -29.85
N LEU A 757 -14.49 -20.85 -28.97
CA LEU A 757 -13.62 -20.61 -27.83
C LEU A 757 -12.25 -21.33 -27.98
N ASN A 758 -11.76 -21.46 -29.23
CA ASN A 758 -10.44 -22.03 -29.48
C ASN A 758 -9.31 -21.02 -29.27
N ARG A 759 -8.13 -21.54 -28.95
CA ARG A 759 -6.95 -20.73 -28.62
C ARG A 759 -6.57 -19.76 -29.75
N LYS A 760 -6.61 -20.18 -31.00
CA LYS A 760 -6.18 -19.37 -32.15
C LYS A 760 -7.08 -18.16 -32.34
N ALA A 761 -8.41 -18.37 -32.35
CA ALA A 761 -9.38 -17.28 -32.51
C ALA A 761 -9.27 -16.24 -31.39
N VAL A 762 -9.12 -16.70 -30.14
CA VAL A 762 -8.94 -15.81 -28.97
C VAL A 762 -7.61 -15.05 -29.05
N GLN A 763 -6.53 -15.72 -29.45
CA GLN A 763 -5.21 -15.07 -29.62
C GLN A 763 -5.24 -13.98 -30.70
N GLU A 764 -5.87 -14.23 -31.84
CA GLU A 764 -6.04 -13.24 -32.92
C GLU A 764 -6.84 -12.03 -32.42
N LEU A 765 -7.84 -12.23 -31.59
CA LEU A 765 -8.63 -11.16 -30.99
C LEU A 765 -7.79 -10.31 -30.02
N TYR A 766 -7.01 -10.94 -29.13
CA TYR A 766 -6.10 -10.23 -28.21
C TYR A 766 -5.11 -9.34 -28.98
N VAL A 767 -4.45 -9.89 -29.99
CA VAL A 767 -3.48 -9.13 -30.81
C VAL A 767 -4.14 -7.96 -31.54
N THR A 768 -5.32 -8.19 -32.11
CA THR A 768 -6.09 -7.15 -32.80
C THR A 768 -6.44 -6.01 -31.86
N ARG A 769 -6.91 -6.30 -30.65
CA ARG A 769 -7.28 -5.29 -29.68
C ARG A 769 -6.07 -4.52 -29.12
N LEU A 770 -4.98 -5.21 -28.82
CA LEU A 770 -3.74 -4.54 -28.40
C LEU A 770 -3.18 -3.62 -29.46
N ASN A 771 -3.21 -4.02 -30.74
CA ASN A 771 -2.79 -3.16 -31.84
C ASN A 771 -3.66 -1.90 -31.94
N ALA A 772 -4.96 -2.02 -31.69
CA ALA A 772 -5.87 -0.87 -31.63
C ALA A 772 -5.54 0.06 -30.46
N ALA A 773 -5.26 -0.47 -29.28
CA ALA A 773 -4.83 0.31 -28.12
C ALA A 773 -3.51 1.05 -28.37
N HIS A 774 -2.51 0.38 -28.95
CA HIS A 774 -1.27 1.05 -29.37
C HIS A 774 -1.48 2.14 -30.42
N ALA A 775 -2.47 1.97 -31.30
CA ALA A 775 -2.83 3.02 -32.26
C ALA A 775 -3.52 4.20 -31.59
N ALA A 776 -4.31 3.98 -30.54
CA ALA A 776 -4.90 5.04 -29.73
C ALA A 776 -3.85 5.88 -29.00
N VAL A 777 -2.87 5.24 -28.36
CA VAL A 777 -1.73 5.91 -27.71
C VAL A 777 -1.00 6.84 -28.69
N ARG A 778 -0.73 6.37 -29.92
CA ARG A 778 -0.03 7.17 -30.96
C ARG A 778 -0.83 8.37 -31.47
N LYS A 779 -2.13 8.45 -31.23
CA LYS A 779 -2.97 9.58 -31.62
C LYS A 779 -3.09 10.64 -30.52
N GLN A 780 -2.79 10.26 -29.28
CA GLN A 780 -2.84 11.14 -28.12
C GLN A 780 -1.50 11.84 -27.82
N GLY A 781 -0.38 11.30 -28.29
CA GLY A 781 0.96 11.90 -28.25
C GLY A 781 1.37 12.48 -29.62
#